data_5fed6253793e085ffbcce4d4c0791ab0
#
_entry.id   5fed6253793e085ffbcce4d4c0791ab0
#
_cell.length_a   1.000
_cell.length_b   1.000
_cell.length_c   1.000
_cell.angle_alpha   90.00
_cell.angle_beta   90.00
_cell.angle_gamma   90.00
#
_symmetry.space_group_name_H-M   'P 1'
#
loop_
_entity.id
_entity.type
_entity.pdbx_description
1 polymer ?
#
loop_
_entity_poly.entity_id
_entity_poly.type
_entity_poly.pdbx_seq_one_letter_code
_entity_poly.pdbx_strand_id
1 'polypeptide(L)'
;MPLGAAGNTNNLSLEGAICVLAQFAATARVSFDRGQARRLLHEAERAIPGEESAAWGCRLVEVGESINLKVRTLDASVDRIIAFVHDGTPIAFGVDDEAGQTHWRIITQVKGSQVHVLEPLVESERWISLRNLRKELSLESKDAKYRWLIGQPALSCQTPSRPTKTPSAQGGQKPFSRLVSLFIPERRDLWILLVFSAVVGILALATPVAVEVLVNTVAFGRYLQPVIVLALMLFVFLVFAAVMRALIIFVAEVLQRRIFIRVVEDLAYRLPRVQQDEFNDVHGPELTNRFFDVVTVQKATSVLLLDGVTIVLQTIIGMAVIAFYHPFFLGFDVVLLMLIALAIFGLGRGAVKTSIKESKAKYAVAAWLQELARHTTAFKMNGGQSYALERADDLAVHWLEARRSHFKVILRQILFVLGLQAVAATSLLGLGGWLVISGEMTLGQLVAAELIVMMILGSFAKLGKHLESFYDLLASIDKLGNLFDLSTEQHDRLFHLNEGTPAAMRVRGITLANQGRTLFSNFSLEIEPGTCTAILGDSGAGKSTLLSLLCGLRSPSKGGIELDDIDIRELRPDSLREHIALAGQVAIFHGTILENIHLNRPHINAKDVRDALTIVDLFDELQDLPDGLNTMVQTHGHKLSRSQATRLMLARAIVGRPRMLLLDGALDGLSDEMAGRLLERLQGENSWTLVVATVRKSIAQLCQRQVVLKGENSGAIASETQ
;
A
#
# COMPACT_ATOMS: atom_id res chain seq x y z
N MET A 1 6.38 56.58 -20.22
CA MET A 1 5.62 55.81 -21.20
C MET A 1 5.45 54.39 -20.62
N PRO A 2 4.27 53.96 -20.29
CA PRO A 2 4.05 52.61 -19.81
C PRO A 2 3.79 51.69 -21.00
N LEU A 3 4.65 50.68 -21.15
CA LEU A 3 4.47 49.57 -22.08
C LEU A 3 3.59 48.47 -21.43
N GLY A 4 2.46 48.23 -22.05
CA GLY A 4 1.78 46.96 -22.27
C GLY A 4 1.55 46.02 -21.08
N ALA A 5 0.46 46.22 -20.34
CA ALA A 5 -0.09 45.29 -19.36
C ALA A 5 -1.29 44.51 -19.94
N ALA A 6 -1.06 43.68 -20.95
CA ALA A 6 -2.12 42.87 -21.53
C ALA A 6 -1.69 41.41 -21.85
N GLY A 7 -0.61 40.92 -21.26
CA GLY A 7 -0.07 39.59 -21.58
C GLY A 7 0.25 38.69 -20.36
N ASN A 8 -0.21 38.98 -19.15
CA ASN A 8 0.35 38.27 -17.97
C ASN A 8 -0.67 37.81 -16.92
N THR A 9 -1.95 37.77 -17.20
CA THR A 9 -2.98 37.43 -16.19
C THR A 9 -3.10 35.93 -15.93
N ASN A 10 -2.87 35.06 -16.91
CA ASN A 10 -2.91 33.58 -16.72
C ASN A 10 -1.70 33.04 -15.93
N ASN A 11 -0.71 33.87 -15.63
CA ASN A 11 0.53 33.41 -14.99
C ASN A 11 0.43 33.33 -13.46
N LEU A 12 -0.52 34.02 -12.81
CA LEU A 12 -0.61 34.08 -11.35
C LEU A 12 -1.18 32.80 -10.75
N SER A 13 -2.27 32.27 -11.30
CA SER A 13 -2.86 31.01 -10.82
C SER A 13 -1.90 29.81 -11.03
N LEU A 14 -1.21 29.77 -12.17
CA LEU A 14 -0.22 28.76 -12.51
C LEU A 14 1.01 28.82 -11.57
N GLU A 15 1.59 30.00 -11.36
CA GLU A 15 2.76 30.15 -10.46
C GLU A 15 2.38 29.84 -9.02
N GLY A 16 1.18 30.23 -8.58
CA GLY A 16 0.63 29.85 -7.27
C GLY A 16 0.49 28.34 -7.12
N ALA A 17 -0.01 27.64 -8.15
CA ALA A 17 -0.14 26.19 -8.16
C ALA A 17 1.25 25.50 -8.09
N ILE A 18 2.25 26.01 -8.81
CA ILE A 18 3.64 25.50 -8.73
C ILE A 18 4.19 25.66 -7.33
N CYS A 19 3.94 26.80 -6.66
CA CYS A 19 4.37 27.04 -5.29
C CYS A 19 3.69 26.12 -4.29
N VAL A 20 2.39 25.78 -4.48
CA VAL A 20 1.69 24.78 -3.66
C VAL A 20 2.36 23.42 -3.78
N LEU A 21 2.63 22.94 -5.00
CA LEU A 21 3.32 21.68 -5.23
C LEU A 21 4.73 21.68 -4.63
N ALA A 22 5.47 22.79 -4.77
CA ALA A 22 6.80 22.95 -4.17
C ALA A 22 6.76 22.84 -2.65
N GLN A 23 5.77 23.48 -2.00
CA GLN A 23 5.60 23.42 -0.55
C GLN A 23 5.21 22.02 -0.08
N PHE A 24 4.33 21.34 -0.81
CA PHE A 24 3.97 19.95 -0.53
C PHE A 24 5.18 19.03 -0.70
N ALA A 25 5.97 19.19 -1.77
CA ALA A 25 7.18 18.43 -2.02
C ALA A 25 8.25 18.65 -0.94
N ALA A 26 8.45 19.90 -0.51
CA ALA A 26 9.39 20.23 0.57
C ALA A 26 8.99 19.56 1.90
N THR A 27 7.71 19.59 2.25
CA THR A 27 7.20 18.95 3.48
C THR A 27 7.27 17.42 3.37
N ALA A 28 6.94 16.88 2.20
CA ALA A 28 7.00 15.47 1.88
C ALA A 28 8.44 14.95 1.68
N ARG A 29 9.44 15.83 1.58
CA ARG A 29 10.84 15.54 1.25
C ARG A 29 11.02 14.81 -0.08
N VAL A 30 10.19 15.16 -1.05
CA VAL A 30 10.28 14.67 -2.42
C VAL A 30 11.10 15.67 -3.24
N SER A 31 11.94 15.17 -4.16
CA SER A 31 12.66 16.02 -5.11
C SER A 31 11.66 16.73 -6.02
N PHE A 32 11.78 18.03 -6.18
CA PHE A 32 10.86 18.85 -6.95
C PHE A 32 11.60 19.64 -8.03
N ASP A 33 11.18 19.48 -9.29
CA ASP A 33 11.64 20.25 -10.41
C ASP A 33 10.53 21.20 -10.88
N ARG A 34 10.76 22.52 -10.72
CA ARG A 34 9.81 23.55 -11.15
C ARG A 34 9.56 23.53 -12.66
N GLY A 35 10.55 23.21 -13.46
CA GLY A 35 10.43 23.14 -14.91
C GLY A 35 9.54 22.00 -15.36
N GLN A 36 9.67 20.85 -14.74
CA GLN A 36 8.81 19.69 -14.96
C GLN A 36 7.36 19.98 -14.50
N ALA A 37 7.18 20.51 -13.31
CA ALA A 37 5.86 20.84 -12.76
C ALA A 37 5.12 21.86 -13.64
N ARG A 38 5.82 22.87 -14.15
CA ARG A 38 5.24 23.86 -15.07
C ARG A 38 4.76 23.24 -16.37
N ARG A 39 5.54 22.36 -16.99
CA ARG A 39 5.14 21.64 -18.21
C ARG A 39 3.90 20.79 -17.98
N LEU A 40 3.90 19.99 -16.92
CA LEU A 40 2.79 19.14 -16.56
C LEU A 40 1.51 19.94 -16.23
N LEU A 41 1.61 21.09 -15.55
CA LEU A 41 0.46 21.95 -15.28
C LEU A 41 -0.11 22.58 -16.56
N HIS A 42 0.74 22.97 -17.51
CA HIS A 42 0.25 23.45 -18.81
C HIS A 42 -0.44 22.35 -19.63
N GLU A 43 0.04 21.12 -19.54
CA GLU A 43 -0.65 19.96 -20.14
C GLU A 43 -1.98 19.70 -19.43
N ALA A 44 -2.01 19.74 -18.08
CA ALA A 44 -3.22 19.58 -17.29
C ALA A 44 -4.25 20.69 -17.56
N GLU A 45 -3.81 21.91 -17.84
CA GLU A 45 -4.68 23.04 -18.21
C GLU A 45 -5.45 22.78 -19.52
N ARG A 46 -4.82 22.11 -20.48
CA ARG A 46 -5.47 21.70 -21.72
C ARG A 46 -6.47 20.57 -21.53
N ALA A 47 -6.16 19.65 -20.62
CA ALA A 47 -7.00 18.48 -20.33
C ALA A 47 -8.21 18.82 -19.46
N ILE A 48 -8.05 19.75 -18.52
CA ILE A 48 -9.08 20.14 -17.55
C ILE A 48 -9.31 21.64 -17.73
N PRO A 49 -10.21 22.07 -18.63
CA PRO A 49 -10.48 23.49 -18.87
C PRO A 49 -11.21 24.12 -17.65
N GLY A 50 -11.01 25.42 -17.47
CA GLY A 50 -11.61 26.22 -16.38
C GLY A 50 -10.57 26.95 -15.56
N GLU A 51 -10.90 28.13 -15.04
CA GLU A 51 -9.99 28.93 -14.24
C GLU A 51 -10.35 28.93 -12.75
N GLU A 52 -11.43 28.26 -12.38
CA GLU A 52 -11.93 28.17 -10.99
C GLU A 52 -11.02 27.29 -10.13
N SER A 53 -10.99 27.55 -8.83
CA SER A 53 -10.23 26.78 -7.83
C SER A 53 -10.53 25.28 -7.86
N ALA A 54 -11.73 24.90 -8.30
CA ALA A 54 -12.13 23.51 -8.48
C ALA A 54 -11.35 22.81 -9.62
N ALA A 55 -11.24 23.47 -10.77
CA ALA A 55 -10.49 22.93 -11.93
C ALA A 55 -8.98 22.86 -11.61
N TRP A 56 -8.45 23.91 -10.98
CA TRP A 56 -7.06 23.92 -10.51
C TRP A 56 -6.80 22.84 -9.45
N GLY A 57 -7.76 22.57 -8.58
CA GLY A 57 -7.66 21.46 -7.61
C GLY A 57 -7.49 20.12 -8.30
N CYS A 58 -8.26 19.84 -9.36
CA CYS A 58 -8.12 18.62 -10.17
C CYS A 58 -6.78 18.55 -10.88
N ARG A 59 -6.29 19.66 -11.48
CA ARG A 59 -4.97 19.73 -12.12
C ARG A 59 -3.84 19.45 -11.13
N LEU A 60 -3.92 19.99 -9.91
CA LEU A 60 -2.91 19.76 -8.87
C LEU A 60 -2.89 18.31 -8.39
N VAL A 61 -4.05 17.66 -8.32
CA VAL A 61 -4.15 16.21 -8.01
C VAL A 61 -3.45 15.42 -9.10
N GLU A 62 -3.74 15.71 -10.34
CA GLU A 62 -3.23 15.03 -11.52
C GLU A 62 -1.70 15.16 -11.66
N VAL A 63 -1.21 16.40 -11.57
CA VAL A 63 0.23 16.68 -11.65
C VAL A 63 0.98 16.16 -10.43
N GLY A 64 0.34 16.19 -9.25
CA GLY A 64 0.92 15.65 -8.02
C GLY A 64 1.35 14.19 -8.19
N GLU A 65 0.51 13.34 -8.78
CA GLU A 65 0.84 11.94 -9.03
C GLU A 65 2.08 11.77 -9.91
N SER A 66 2.22 12.60 -10.93
CA SER A 66 3.36 12.57 -11.87
C SER A 66 4.70 12.98 -11.24
N ILE A 67 4.67 13.73 -10.14
CA ILE A 67 5.86 14.17 -9.38
C ILE A 67 6.05 13.43 -8.04
N ASN A 68 5.44 12.25 -7.89
CA ASN A 68 5.49 11.44 -6.67
C ASN A 68 4.91 12.13 -5.42
N LEU A 69 3.95 13.02 -5.60
CA LEU A 69 3.16 13.61 -4.55
C LEU A 69 1.72 13.11 -4.65
N LYS A 70 1.17 12.60 -3.56
CA LYS A 70 -0.24 12.28 -3.46
C LYS A 70 -0.99 13.53 -3.03
N VAL A 71 -1.51 14.27 -3.98
CA VAL A 71 -2.38 15.41 -3.73
C VAL A 71 -3.83 14.92 -3.75
N ARG A 72 -4.62 15.33 -2.77
CA ARG A 72 -6.06 14.98 -2.69
C ARG A 72 -6.88 16.21 -2.37
N THR A 73 -8.06 16.26 -2.95
CA THR A 73 -9.11 17.21 -2.54
C THR A 73 -9.92 16.61 -1.39
N LEU A 74 -10.23 17.40 -0.40
CA LEU A 74 -11.05 17.02 0.75
C LEU A 74 -12.09 18.10 1.02
N ASP A 75 -13.38 17.75 0.96
CA ASP A 75 -14.46 18.63 1.36
C ASP A 75 -14.73 18.45 2.87
N ALA A 76 -14.21 19.38 3.69
CA ALA A 76 -14.25 19.29 5.15
C ALA A 76 -14.49 20.65 5.81
N SER A 77 -14.96 20.64 7.05
CA SER A 77 -15.07 21.85 7.87
C SER A 77 -13.69 22.30 8.36
N VAL A 78 -13.55 23.59 8.67
CA VAL A 78 -12.29 24.19 9.17
C VAL A 78 -11.77 23.47 10.41
N ASP A 79 -12.66 23.07 11.33
CA ASP A 79 -12.26 22.40 12.58
C ASP A 79 -11.64 21.02 12.32
N ARG A 80 -12.12 20.29 11.30
CA ARG A 80 -11.56 19.00 10.90
C ARG A 80 -10.19 19.14 10.24
N ILE A 81 -9.99 20.22 9.48
CA ILE A 81 -8.73 20.51 8.79
C ILE A 81 -7.61 20.84 9.78
N ILE A 82 -7.92 21.50 10.88
CA ILE A 82 -6.95 21.85 11.92
C ILE A 82 -6.26 20.60 12.48
N ALA A 83 -6.96 19.49 12.59
CA ALA A 83 -6.38 18.24 13.06
C ALA A 83 -5.23 17.75 12.15
N PHE A 84 -5.39 17.86 10.82
CA PHE A 84 -4.34 17.51 9.87
C PHE A 84 -3.12 18.44 9.95
N VAL A 85 -3.34 19.74 10.18
CA VAL A 85 -2.24 20.70 10.33
C VAL A 85 -1.48 20.47 11.64
N HIS A 86 -2.16 20.06 12.71
CA HIS A 86 -1.51 19.64 13.96
C HIS A 86 -0.58 18.44 13.76
N ASP A 87 -0.94 17.52 12.86
CA ASP A 87 -0.10 16.37 12.48
C ASP A 87 1.06 16.75 11.55
N GLY A 88 1.22 18.03 11.22
CA GLY A 88 2.31 18.57 10.40
C GLY A 88 2.08 18.45 8.89
N THR A 89 0.83 18.18 8.46
CA THR A 89 0.48 18.14 7.05
C THR A 89 0.09 19.54 6.56
N PRO A 90 0.77 20.10 5.55
CA PRO A 90 0.39 21.38 4.97
C PRO A 90 -0.90 21.22 4.17
N ILE A 91 -1.76 22.22 4.24
CA ILE A 91 -3.05 22.23 3.55
C ILE A 91 -3.15 23.47 2.71
N ALA A 92 -3.47 23.31 1.42
CA ALA A 92 -3.70 24.43 0.53
C ALA A 92 -5.19 24.61 0.22
N PHE A 93 -5.55 25.83 -0.11
CA PHE A 93 -6.88 26.19 -0.60
C PHE A 93 -6.79 27.35 -1.57
N GLY A 94 -7.65 27.35 -2.57
CA GLY A 94 -7.78 28.42 -3.55
C GLY A 94 -8.94 29.34 -3.20
N VAL A 95 -8.75 30.63 -3.33
CA VAL A 95 -9.81 31.64 -3.22
C VAL A 95 -9.90 32.35 -4.56
N ASP A 96 -11.08 32.27 -5.18
CA ASP A 96 -11.31 32.90 -6.49
C ASP A 96 -11.65 34.39 -6.27
N ASP A 97 -11.05 35.26 -7.06
CA ASP A 97 -11.35 36.70 -7.06
C ASP A 97 -12.52 37.04 -8.00
N GLU A 98 -12.93 38.33 -8.03
CA GLU A 98 -14.01 38.78 -8.89
C GLU A 98 -13.70 38.65 -10.39
N ALA A 99 -12.43 38.45 -10.76
CA ALA A 99 -11.98 38.24 -12.13
C ALA A 99 -11.89 36.74 -12.48
N GLY A 100 -12.24 35.83 -11.54
CA GLY A 100 -12.19 34.39 -11.72
C GLY A 100 -10.78 33.78 -11.58
N GLN A 101 -9.81 34.54 -11.05
CA GLN A 101 -8.45 34.04 -10.82
C GLN A 101 -8.35 33.39 -9.45
N THR A 102 -7.68 32.22 -9.39
CA THR A 102 -7.47 31.50 -8.13
C THR A 102 -6.21 31.99 -7.42
N HIS A 103 -6.39 32.51 -6.22
CA HIS A 103 -5.31 32.84 -5.29
C HIS A 103 -5.06 31.72 -4.31
N TRP A 104 -3.86 31.14 -4.34
CA TRP A 104 -3.50 30.02 -3.49
C TRP A 104 -2.99 30.47 -2.13
N ARG A 105 -3.48 29.79 -1.08
CA ARG A 105 -3.04 29.95 0.31
C ARG A 105 -2.73 28.60 0.92
N ILE A 106 -1.73 28.56 1.80
CA ILE A 106 -1.27 27.33 2.46
C ILE A 106 -1.30 27.53 3.97
N ILE A 107 -1.96 26.63 4.69
CA ILE A 107 -1.91 26.56 6.15
C ILE A 107 -0.76 25.63 6.54
N THR A 108 0.22 26.18 7.28
CA THR A 108 1.43 25.44 7.66
C THR A 108 1.48 25.09 9.14
N GLN A 109 0.89 25.89 10.01
CA GLN A 109 0.91 25.70 11.47
C GLN A 109 -0.39 26.18 12.13
N VAL A 110 -0.66 25.62 13.31
CA VAL A 110 -1.80 26.01 14.17
C VAL A 110 -1.30 26.27 15.58
N LYS A 111 -1.72 27.39 16.20
CA LYS A 111 -1.48 27.70 17.61
C LYS A 111 -2.80 28.14 18.28
N GLY A 112 -3.41 27.26 19.05
CA GLY A 112 -4.70 27.48 19.69
C GLY A 112 -5.79 27.80 18.68
N SER A 113 -6.34 29.03 18.70
CA SER A 113 -7.39 29.51 17.77
C SER A 113 -6.86 30.28 16.56
N GLN A 114 -5.56 30.28 16.32
CA GLN A 114 -4.91 30.94 15.19
C GLN A 114 -4.24 29.95 14.26
N VAL A 115 -4.29 30.23 12.95
CA VAL A 115 -3.63 29.48 11.89
C VAL A 115 -2.59 30.36 11.20
N HIS A 116 -1.48 29.77 10.86
CA HIS A 116 -0.42 30.41 10.09
C HIS A 116 -0.68 30.16 8.61
N VAL A 117 -0.98 31.23 7.89
CA VAL A 117 -1.29 31.20 6.45
C VAL A 117 -0.15 31.83 5.68
N LEU A 118 0.37 31.09 4.71
CA LEU A 118 1.35 31.51 3.73
C LEU A 118 0.65 31.81 2.41
N GLU A 119 0.89 33.00 1.85
CA GLU A 119 0.51 33.37 0.48
C GLU A 119 1.75 33.25 -0.44
N PRO A 120 1.85 32.19 -1.22
CA PRO A 120 3.12 31.82 -1.88
C PRO A 120 3.64 32.85 -2.88
N LEU A 121 2.74 33.58 -3.56
CA LEU A 121 3.10 34.56 -4.60
C LEU A 121 3.60 35.89 -4.05
N VAL A 122 3.12 36.26 -2.87
CA VAL A 122 3.44 37.56 -2.22
C VAL A 122 4.53 37.36 -1.15
N GLU A 123 4.93 36.12 -0.90
CA GLU A 123 5.84 35.72 0.19
C GLU A 123 5.40 36.29 1.55
N SER A 124 4.10 36.49 1.72
CA SER A 124 3.54 37.04 2.96
C SER A 124 3.12 35.89 3.88
N GLU A 125 3.55 35.98 5.13
CA GLU A 125 3.18 35.08 6.19
C GLU A 125 2.38 35.80 7.25
N ARG A 126 1.21 35.29 7.62
CA ARG A 126 0.36 35.92 8.62
C ARG A 126 -0.37 34.94 9.51
N TRP A 127 -0.51 35.29 10.77
CA TRP A 127 -1.36 34.58 11.72
C TRP A 127 -2.80 35.12 11.64
N ILE A 128 -3.75 34.26 11.32
CA ILE A 128 -5.17 34.62 11.18
C ILE A 128 -5.96 33.81 12.20
N SER A 129 -6.94 34.44 12.86
CA SER A 129 -7.86 33.73 13.74
C SER A 129 -8.80 32.83 12.91
N LEU A 130 -9.21 31.67 13.47
CA LEU A 130 -10.16 30.77 12.82
C LEU A 130 -11.48 31.44 12.43
N ARG A 131 -11.89 32.43 13.20
CA ARG A 131 -13.09 33.24 12.91
C ARG A 131 -12.91 34.10 11.65
N ASN A 132 -11.74 34.69 11.49
CA ASN A 132 -11.42 35.49 10.29
C ASN A 132 -11.22 34.58 9.06
N LEU A 133 -10.59 33.41 9.22
CA LEU A 133 -10.46 32.42 8.13
C LEU A 133 -11.84 32.00 7.61
N ARG A 134 -12.80 31.70 8.50
CA ARG A 134 -14.17 31.35 8.07
C ARG A 134 -14.86 32.49 7.34
N LYS A 135 -14.62 33.75 7.78
CA LYS A 135 -15.18 34.94 7.13
C LYS A 135 -14.57 35.14 5.72
N GLU A 136 -13.27 34.97 5.57
CA GLU A 136 -12.59 35.01 4.26
C GLU A 136 -13.08 33.96 3.29
N LEU A 137 -13.45 32.76 3.80
CA LEU A 137 -14.00 31.65 3.02
C LEU A 137 -15.53 31.74 2.84
N SER A 138 -16.17 32.82 3.27
CA SER A 138 -17.64 33.06 3.21
C SER A 138 -18.46 31.89 3.82
N LEU A 139 -17.93 31.26 4.89
CA LEU A 139 -18.59 30.15 5.57
C LEU A 139 -19.56 30.63 6.64
N GLU A 140 -20.85 30.43 6.46
CA GLU A 140 -21.91 30.89 7.35
C GLU A 140 -22.03 30.08 8.66
N SER A 141 -21.61 28.81 8.64
CA SER A 141 -21.68 27.89 9.80
C SER A 141 -20.35 27.24 10.13
N LYS A 142 -20.21 26.71 11.38
CA LYS A 142 -19.03 25.98 11.80
C LYS A 142 -18.84 24.67 11.04
N ASP A 143 -19.93 24.05 10.62
CA ASP A 143 -19.94 22.76 9.92
C ASP A 143 -19.94 22.93 8.39
N ALA A 144 -19.93 24.17 7.88
CA ALA A 144 -19.84 24.43 6.46
C ALA A 144 -18.55 23.83 5.89
N LYS A 145 -18.69 23.06 4.81
CA LYS A 145 -17.57 22.39 4.16
C LYS A 145 -16.95 23.30 3.11
N TYR A 146 -15.64 23.26 3.03
CA TYR A 146 -14.86 23.91 1.99
C TYR A 146 -13.93 22.89 1.33
N ARG A 147 -13.49 23.15 0.11
CA ARG A 147 -12.60 22.27 -0.63
C ARG A 147 -11.14 22.58 -0.31
N TRP A 148 -10.45 21.63 0.29
CA TRP A 148 -9.06 21.72 0.69
C TRP A 148 -8.21 20.78 -0.14
N LEU A 149 -6.95 21.14 -0.33
CA LEU A 149 -5.93 20.30 -0.95
C LEU A 149 -4.94 19.87 0.12
N ILE A 150 -4.72 18.56 0.18
CA ILE A 150 -3.75 17.95 1.09
C ILE A 150 -2.67 17.29 0.25
N GLY A 151 -1.40 17.69 0.46
CA GLY A 151 -0.24 17.07 -0.16
C GLY A 151 0.46 16.12 0.82
N GLN A 152 0.58 14.87 0.42
CA GLN A 152 1.34 13.85 1.16
C GLN A 152 2.41 13.26 0.25
N PRO A 153 3.53 12.73 0.77
CA PRO A 153 4.41 11.96 -0.08
C PRO A 153 3.60 10.82 -0.71
N ALA A 154 3.73 10.61 -2.01
CA ALA A 154 3.30 9.37 -2.60
C ALA A 154 3.99 8.27 -1.80
N LEU A 155 3.22 7.36 -1.21
CA LEU A 155 3.73 6.36 -0.27
C LEU A 155 4.82 5.53 -0.95
N SER A 156 6.02 6.06 -0.96
CA SER A 156 7.18 5.33 -1.43
C SER A 156 7.77 4.56 -0.26
N CYS A 157 7.31 3.35 -0.07
CA CYS A 157 8.21 2.32 0.42
C CYS A 157 9.32 2.03 -0.61
N GLN A 158 9.39 2.83 -1.69
CA GLN A 158 10.42 2.72 -2.72
C GLN A 158 10.80 4.10 -3.23
N THR A 159 12.08 4.44 -3.07
CA THR A 159 12.77 5.16 -4.12
C THR A 159 12.44 4.49 -5.44
N PRO A 160 12.05 5.24 -6.50
CA PRO A 160 11.93 4.67 -7.83
C PRO A 160 13.29 4.08 -8.17
N SER A 161 13.41 2.78 -8.07
CA SER A 161 14.52 2.07 -8.68
C SER A 161 14.38 2.42 -10.16
N ARG A 162 15.26 3.29 -10.69
CA ARG A 162 15.42 3.41 -12.14
C ARG A 162 15.36 1.98 -12.66
N PRO A 163 14.59 1.68 -13.71
CA PRO A 163 14.63 0.40 -14.35
C PRO A 163 16.06 0.21 -14.87
N THR A 164 16.94 -0.32 -14.04
CA THR A 164 18.19 -0.88 -14.52
C THR A 164 17.77 -2.08 -15.34
N LYS A 165 17.86 -1.91 -16.67
CA LYS A 165 17.68 -2.95 -17.67
C LYS A 165 18.64 -4.10 -17.35
N THR A 166 18.21 -4.98 -16.46
CA THR A 166 18.65 -6.39 -16.41
C THR A 166 17.66 -7.14 -15.53
N PRO A 167 16.98 -8.15 -16.02
CA PRO A 167 16.27 -9.09 -15.19
C PRO A 167 17.31 -9.98 -14.52
N SER A 168 18.00 -9.46 -13.50
CA SER A 168 18.76 -10.32 -12.60
C SER A 168 17.79 -10.78 -11.53
N ALA A 169 17.31 -12.00 -11.73
CA ALA A 169 16.75 -12.82 -10.67
C ALA A 169 17.57 -12.60 -9.38
N GLN A 170 16.89 -12.36 -8.25
CA GLN A 170 17.43 -12.40 -6.88
C GLN A 170 18.22 -11.19 -6.34
N GLY A 171 17.79 -9.97 -6.58
CA GLY A 171 18.34 -8.78 -5.91
C GLY A 171 17.35 -8.01 -5.02
N GLY A 172 16.37 -8.66 -4.38
CA GLY A 172 15.45 -8.02 -3.44
C GLY A 172 16.22 -7.39 -2.26
N GLN A 173 15.81 -6.20 -1.82
CA GLN A 173 16.38 -5.56 -0.63
C GLN A 173 16.32 -6.53 0.56
N LYS A 174 17.38 -6.56 1.37
CA LYS A 174 17.42 -7.41 2.57
C LYS A 174 16.23 -7.07 3.49
N PRO A 175 15.57 -8.06 4.13
CA PRO A 175 14.40 -7.84 4.98
C PRO A 175 14.61 -6.76 6.06
N PHE A 176 15.82 -6.68 6.61
CA PHE A 176 16.19 -5.68 7.62
C PHE A 176 16.21 -4.25 7.03
N SER A 177 16.68 -4.06 5.81
CA SER A 177 16.67 -2.75 5.15
C SER A 177 15.25 -2.26 4.90
N ARG A 178 14.35 -3.17 4.53
CA ARG A 178 12.91 -2.88 4.37
C ARG A 178 12.24 -2.53 5.70
N LEU A 179 12.60 -3.25 6.77
CA LEU A 179 12.14 -2.92 8.12
C LEU A 179 12.48 -1.48 8.48
N VAL A 180 13.74 -1.10 8.31
CA VAL A 180 14.21 0.25 8.61
C VAL A 180 13.44 1.29 7.77
N SER A 181 13.27 1.06 6.46
CA SER A 181 12.55 2.00 5.59
C SER A 181 11.08 2.18 6.00
N LEU A 182 10.42 1.12 6.49
CA LEU A 182 9.03 1.18 6.98
C LEU A 182 8.91 2.09 8.21
N PHE A 183 9.94 2.14 9.07
CA PHE A 183 9.91 2.88 10.33
C PHE A 183 10.54 4.29 10.28
N ILE A 184 11.28 4.63 9.21
CA ILE A 184 11.87 5.98 9.06
C ILE A 184 10.83 7.11 9.21
N PRO A 185 9.61 7.03 8.64
CA PRO A 185 8.61 8.08 8.79
C PRO A 185 8.16 8.29 10.25
N GLU A 186 8.17 7.21 11.05
CA GLU A 186 7.71 7.19 12.45
C GLU A 186 8.85 7.44 13.46
N ARG A 187 10.01 7.93 13.02
CA ARG A 187 11.20 8.12 13.88
C ARG A 187 10.93 8.96 15.13
N ARG A 188 9.99 9.93 15.07
CA ARG A 188 9.63 10.76 16.21
C ARG A 188 8.96 9.94 17.30
N ASP A 189 8.00 9.11 16.94
CA ASP A 189 7.26 8.26 17.88
C ASP A 189 8.17 7.17 18.46
N LEU A 190 9.10 6.64 17.64
CA LEU A 190 10.12 5.71 18.12
C LEU A 190 11.06 6.34 19.15
N TRP A 191 11.47 7.62 18.98
CA TRP A 191 12.26 8.33 19.98
C TRP A 191 11.47 8.56 21.27
N ILE A 192 10.18 8.90 21.20
CA ILE A 192 9.29 9.03 22.36
C ILE A 192 9.24 7.70 23.13
N LEU A 193 9.02 6.59 22.41
CA LEU A 193 9.01 5.26 23.00
C LEU A 193 10.34 4.91 23.69
N LEU A 194 11.47 5.23 23.04
CA LEU A 194 12.80 4.98 23.59
C LEU A 194 13.04 5.78 24.88
N VAL A 195 12.66 7.06 24.92
CA VAL A 195 12.79 7.91 26.11
C VAL A 195 11.92 7.37 27.25
N PHE A 196 10.63 7.05 26.98
CA PHE A 196 9.75 6.50 28.00
C PHE A 196 10.23 5.14 28.50
N SER A 197 10.74 4.27 27.61
CA SER A 197 11.32 2.99 28.00
C SER A 197 12.59 3.15 28.83
N ALA A 198 13.41 4.15 28.57
CA ALA A 198 14.58 4.46 29.39
C ALA A 198 14.18 4.90 30.81
N VAL A 199 13.17 5.76 30.92
CA VAL A 199 12.61 6.16 32.23
C VAL A 199 12.05 4.94 32.99
N VAL A 200 11.29 4.07 32.32
CA VAL A 200 10.79 2.82 32.94
C VAL A 200 11.94 1.91 33.34
N GLY A 201 13.00 1.81 32.54
CA GLY A 201 14.20 1.04 32.85
C GLY A 201 14.92 1.53 34.13
N ILE A 202 15.04 2.85 34.30
CA ILE A 202 15.60 3.45 35.53
C ILE A 202 14.67 3.18 36.72
N LEU A 203 13.38 3.41 36.57
CA LEU A 203 12.41 3.20 37.64
C LEU A 203 12.27 1.72 38.05
N ALA A 204 12.61 0.79 37.18
CA ALA A 204 12.63 -0.64 37.52
C ALA A 204 13.66 -0.98 38.61
N LEU A 205 14.69 -0.16 38.76
CA LEU A 205 15.69 -0.30 39.83
C LEU A 205 15.21 0.21 41.20
N ALA A 206 14.06 0.92 41.22
CA ALA A 206 13.54 1.46 42.50
C ALA A 206 13.30 0.36 43.54
N THR A 207 12.82 -0.82 43.14
CA THR A 207 12.59 -1.95 44.07
C THR A 207 13.91 -2.54 44.57
N PRO A 208 14.91 -2.91 43.77
CA PRO A 208 16.21 -3.39 44.29
C PRO A 208 16.90 -2.38 45.21
N VAL A 209 16.91 -1.09 44.82
CA VAL A 209 17.55 -0.04 45.65
C VAL A 209 16.78 0.17 46.96
N ALA A 210 15.45 0.14 46.90
CA ALA A 210 14.63 0.22 48.13
C ALA A 210 14.91 -0.96 49.09
N VAL A 211 15.10 -2.16 48.54
CA VAL A 211 15.41 -3.36 49.35
C VAL A 211 16.85 -3.24 49.93
N GLU A 212 17.80 -2.74 49.20
CA GLU A 212 19.20 -2.44 49.67
C GLU A 212 19.11 -1.54 50.91
N VAL A 213 18.44 -0.38 50.76
CA VAL A 213 18.29 0.58 51.86
C VAL A 213 17.55 -0.04 53.06
N LEU A 214 16.51 -0.85 52.80
CA LEU A 214 15.77 -1.54 53.86
C LEU A 214 16.65 -2.50 54.61
N VAL A 215 17.39 -3.39 53.92
CA VAL A 215 18.27 -4.38 54.52
C VAL A 215 19.35 -3.69 55.38
N ASN A 216 20.00 -2.66 54.85
CA ASN A 216 21.00 -1.92 55.57
C ASN A 216 20.39 -1.17 56.81
N THR A 217 19.18 -0.60 56.67
CA THR A 217 18.53 0.12 57.80
C THR A 217 18.14 -0.82 58.91
N VAL A 218 17.55 -1.99 58.55
CA VAL A 218 17.11 -3.00 59.57
C VAL A 218 18.33 -3.67 60.22
N ALA A 219 19.45 -3.84 59.53
CA ALA A 219 20.66 -4.39 60.09
C ALA A 219 21.28 -3.50 61.20
N PHE A 220 21.08 -2.19 61.15
CA PHE A 220 21.67 -1.22 62.05
C PHE A 220 20.71 -0.62 63.11
N GLY A 221 19.36 -0.89 63.00
CA GLY A 221 18.42 -0.34 63.95
C GLY A 221 17.00 -0.80 63.78
N ARG A 222 16.14 -0.65 64.81
CA ARG A 222 14.74 -1.04 64.80
C ARG A 222 13.82 0.19 64.72
N TYR A 223 14.03 1.08 63.75
CA TYR A 223 13.21 2.28 63.57
C TYR A 223 12.15 2.09 62.49
N LEU A 224 10.89 2.34 62.82
CA LEU A 224 9.75 2.18 61.92
C LEU A 224 9.63 3.36 60.90
N GLN A 225 10.01 4.55 61.31
CA GLN A 225 9.87 5.79 60.50
C GLN A 225 10.62 5.75 59.16
N PRO A 226 11.89 5.32 59.04
CA PRO A 226 12.56 5.21 57.74
C PRO A 226 11.89 4.20 56.81
N VAL A 227 11.33 3.12 57.31
CA VAL A 227 10.63 2.09 56.55
C VAL A 227 9.33 2.66 55.93
N ILE A 228 8.57 3.47 56.68
CA ILE A 228 7.36 4.12 56.16
C ILE A 228 7.69 5.09 55.04
N VAL A 229 8.73 5.94 55.24
CA VAL A 229 9.19 6.90 54.21
C VAL A 229 9.64 6.16 52.95
N LEU A 230 10.44 5.10 53.09
CA LEU A 230 10.93 4.31 51.96
C LEU A 230 9.77 3.64 51.22
N ALA A 231 8.79 3.08 51.93
CA ALA A 231 7.61 2.48 51.29
C ALA A 231 6.77 3.50 50.51
N LEU A 232 6.60 4.70 51.07
CA LEU A 232 5.90 5.80 50.37
C LEU A 232 6.65 6.27 49.10
N MET A 233 7.96 6.42 49.19
CA MET A 233 8.79 6.79 48.04
C MET A 233 8.71 5.70 46.94
N LEU A 234 8.84 4.44 47.33
CA LEU A 234 8.74 3.32 46.39
C LEU A 234 7.35 3.29 45.72
N PHE A 235 6.28 3.52 46.50
CA PHE A 235 4.92 3.60 45.94
C PHE A 235 4.82 4.68 44.85
N VAL A 236 5.34 5.89 45.10
CA VAL A 236 5.31 6.98 44.15
C VAL A 236 6.09 6.63 42.86
N PHE A 237 7.28 6.03 42.99
CA PHE A 237 8.07 5.62 41.84
C PHE A 237 7.38 4.51 41.01
N LEU A 238 6.75 3.54 41.69
CA LEU A 238 6.01 2.46 41.01
C LEU A 238 4.75 2.98 40.28
N VAL A 239 4.02 3.92 40.91
CA VAL A 239 2.88 4.57 40.23
C VAL A 239 3.35 5.35 39.00
N PHE A 240 4.44 6.10 39.13
CA PHE A 240 4.99 6.85 37.99
C PHE A 240 5.47 5.90 36.87
N ALA A 241 6.14 4.78 37.21
CA ALA A 241 6.52 3.75 36.25
C ALA A 241 5.30 3.13 35.55
N ALA A 242 4.19 2.90 36.27
CA ALA A 242 2.98 2.38 35.69
C ALA A 242 2.35 3.37 34.68
N VAL A 243 2.34 4.67 35.00
CA VAL A 243 1.85 5.72 34.08
C VAL A 243 2.74 5.77 32.82
N MET A 244 4.06 5.75 32.96
CA MET A 244 4.98 5.74 31.82
C MET A 244 4.77 4.50 30.95
N ARG A 245 4.57 3.34 31.54
CA ARG A 245 4.27 2.10 30.81
C ARG A 245 2.93 2.19 30.06
N ALA A 246 1.90 2.79 30.65
CA ALA A 246 0.62 3.02 29.98
C ALA A 246 0.79 3.95 28.75
N LEU A 247 1.62 5.00 28.88
CA LEU A 247 1.92 5.89 27.75
C LEU A 247 2.68 5.17 26.61
N ILE A 248 3.63 4.29 26.95
CA ILE A 248 4.34 3.46 25.95
C ILE A 248 3.34 2.61 25.17
N ILE A 249 2.39 1.93 25.87
CA ILE A 249 1.35 1.11 25.25
C ILE A 249 0.48 1.97 24.31
N PHE A 250 0.08 3.16 24.75
CA PHE A 250 -0.74 4.07 23.94
C PHE A 250 -0.01 4.51 22.64
N VAL A 251 1.26 4.93 22.73
CA VAL A 251 2.04 5.33 21.57
C VAL A 251 2.27 4.15 20.62
N ALA A 252 2.55 2.95 21.16
CA ALA A 252 2.71 1.75 20.34
C ALA A 252 1.42 1.38 19.59
N GLU A 253 0.25 1.55 20.22
CA GLU A 253 -1.05 1.31 19.57
C GLU A 253 -1.31 2.30 18.43
N VAL A 254 -1.02 3.61 18.62
CA VAL A 254 -1.14 4.62 17.58
C VAL A 254 -0.23 4.29 16.39
N LEU A 255 1.01 3.86 16.66
CA LEU A 255 1.97 3.45 15.63
C LEU A 255 1.44 2.26 14.81
N GLN A 256 0.89 1.23 15.48
CA GLN A 256 0.30 0.07 14.81
C GLN A 256 -0.83 0.47 13.85
N ARG A 257 -1.76 1.33 14.29
CA ARG A 257 -2.87 1.81 13.46
C ARG A 257 -2.36 2.55 12.22
N ARG A 258 -1.35 3.40 12.37
CA ARG A 258 -0.75 4.14 11.24
C ARG A 258 -0.10 3.20 10.23
N ILE A 259 0.66 2.20 10.69
CA ILE A 259 1.29 1.21 9.81
C ILE A 259 0.22 0.46 9.00
N PHE A 260 -0.86 0.02 9.66
CA PHE A 260 -1.95 -0.70 8.99
C PHE A 260 -2.59 0.14 7.88
N ILE A 261 -3.04 1.36 8.22
CA ILE A 261 -3.70 2.25 7.26
C ILE A 261 -2.78 2.54 6.06
N ARG A 262 -1.50 2.81 6.32
CA ARG A 262 -0.50 3.08 5.28
C ARG A 262 -0.35 1.91 4.32
N VAL A 263 -0.25 0.68 4.84
CA VAL A 263 -0.11 -0.51 3.99
C VAL A 263 -1.37 -0.77 3.18
N VAL A 264 -2.57 -0.62 3.79
CA VAL A 264 -3.86 -0.72 3.06
C VAL A 264 -3.91 0.29 1.92
N GLU A 265 -3.57 1.54 2.20
CA GLU A 265 -3.61 2.61 1.22
C GLU A 265 -2.62 2.41 0.08
N ASP A 266 -1.38 1.99 0.40
CA ASP A 266 -0.34 1.71 -0.61
C ASP A 266 -0.75 0.52 -1.51
N LEU A 267 -1.28 -0.55 -0.94
CA LEU A 267 -1.76 -1.69 -1.73
C LEU A 267 -2.99 -1.34 -2.57
N ALA A 268 -3.95 -0.59 -2.03
CA ALA A 268 -5.12 -0.13 -2.78
C ALA A 268 -4.74 0.77 -3.96
N TYR A 269 -3.67 1.55 -3.82
CA TYR A 269 -3.12 2.35 -4.91
C TYR A 269 -2.38 1.52 -5.96
N ARG A 270 -1.53 0.57 -5.51
CA ARG A 270 -0.64 -0.22 -6.39
C ARG A 270 -1.36 -1.31 -7.16
N LEU A 271 -2.22 -2.10 -6.49
CA LEU A 271 -2.82 -3.29 -7.11
C LEU A 271 -3.50 -3.02 -8.46
N PRO A 272 -4.29 -1.94 -8.64
CA PRO A 272 -4.87 -1.63 -9.94
C PRO A 272 -3.85 -1.18 -11.01
N ARG A 273 -2.65 -0.80 -10.58
CA ARG A 273 -1.57 -0.27 -11.44
C ARG A 273 -0.43 -1.25 -11.69
N VAL A 274 -0.55 -2.48 -11.20
CA VAL A 274 0.44 -3.54 -11.47
C VAL A 274 0.36 -3.95 -12.93
N GLN A 275 1.53 -4.11 -13.58
CA GLN A 275 1.60 -4.62 -14.95
C GLN A 275 0.97 -5.99 -15.06
N GLN A 276 0.14 -6.21 -16.07
CA GLN A 276 -0.62 -7.46 -16.22
C GLN A 276 0.28 -8.70 -16.34
N ASP A 277 1.48 -8.54 -16.87
CA ASP A 277 2.44 -9.64 -17.02
C ASP A 277 2.94 -10.21 -15.69
N GLU A 278 2.95 -9.40 -14.61
CA GLU A 278 3.30 -9.85 -13.26
C GLU A 278 2.29 -10.86 -12.67
N PHE A 279 1.05 -10.83 -13.14
CA PHE A 279 0.00 -11.77 -12.72
C PHE A 279 0.01 -13.09 -13.52
N ASN A 280 0.81 -13.22 -14.58
CA ASN A 280 0.87 -14.44 -15.38
C ASN A 280 1.48 -15.63 -14.60
N ASP A 281 2.45 -15.34 -13.72
CA ASP A 281 3.18 -16.35 -12.93
C ASP A 281 2.68 -16.45 -11.48
N VAL A 282 1.86 -15.52 -11.02
CA VAL A 282 1.40 -15.45 -9.63
C VAL A 282 -0.11 -15.26 -9.57
N HIS A 283 -0.75 -16.11 -8.78
CA HIS A 283 -2.18 -16.04 -8.58
C HIS A 283 -2.56 -14.79 -7.75
N GLY A 284 -3.31 -13.84 -8.35
CA GLY A 284 -3.67 -12.57 -7.72
C GLY A 284 -4.28 -12.68 -6.31
N PRO A 285 -5.24 -13.60 -6.04
CA PRO A 285 -5.78 -13.83 -4.69
C PRO A 285 -4.74 -14.32 -3.67
N GLU A 286 -3.72 -15.09 -4.08
CA GLU A 286 -2.62 -15.47 -3.19
C GLU A 286 -1.79 -14.27 -2.78
N LEU A 287 -1.56 -13.33 -3.69
CA LEU A 287 -0.87 -12.07 -3.39
C LEU A 287 -1.60 -11.26 -2.32
N THR A 288 -2.94 -11.18 -2.41
CA THR A 288 -3.74 -10.43 -1.42
C THR A 288 -3.71 -11.09 -0.03
N ASN A 289 -3.53 -12.40 0.08
CA ASN A 289 -3.36 -13.04 1.38
C ASN A 289 -2.10 -12.61 2.10
N ARG A 290 -1.06 -12.23 1.37
CA ARG A 290 0.18 -11.68 1.98
C ARG A 290 -0.06 -10.38 2.72
N PHE A 291 -1.16 -9.67 2.43
CA PHE A 291 -1.61 -8.52 3.21
C PHE A 291 -1.81 -8.87 4.69
N PHE A 292 -2.29 -10.07 5.02
CA PHE A 292 -2.47 -10.46 6.41
C PHE A 292 -1.17 -10.55 7.22
N ASP A 293 -0.01 -10.59 6.55
CA ASP A 293 1.28 -10.43 7.23
C ASP A 293 1.46 -9.05 7.87
N VAL A 294 0.69 -8.03 7.46
CA VAL A 294 0.63 -6.73 8.16
C VAL A 294 0.24 -6.89 9.62
N VAL A 295 -0.73 -7.76 9.91
CA VAL A 295 -1.15 -8.04 11.29
C VAL A 295 -0.01 -8.67 12.09
N THR A 296 0.78 -9.55 11.46
CA THR A 296 1.99 -10.13 12.09
C THR A 296 3.04 -9.04 12.33
N VAL A 297 3.27 -8.15 11.35
CA VAL A 297 4.18 -7.00 11.50
C VAL A 297 3.74 -6.11 12.66
N GLN A 298 2.44 -5.77 12.76
CA GLN A 298 1.91 -4.96 13.85
C GLN A 298 2.14 -5.61 15.23
N LYS A 299 1.73 -6.89 15.38
CA LYS A 299 1.86 -7.62 16.65
C LYS A 299 3.32 -7.80 17.07
N ALA A 300 4.18 -8.23 16.14
CA ALA A 300 5.59 -8.44 16.41
C ALA A 300 6.29 -7.12 16.75
N THR A 301 5.99 -6.04 16.00
CA THR A 301 6.51 -4.70 16.28
C THR A 301 6.10 -4.22 17.68
N SER A 302 4.82 -4.39 18.05
CA SER A 302 4.34 -4.03 19.38
C SER A 302 5.12 -4.75 20.48
N VAL A 303 5.23 -6.07 20.37
CA VAL A 303 5.98 -6.89 21.36
C VAL A 303 7.44 -6.44 21.46
N LEU A 304 8.10 -6.18 20.33
CA LEU A 304 9.51 -5.76 20.31
C LEU A 304 9.71 -4.33 20.83
N LEU A 305 8.78 -3.42 20.57
CA LEU A 305 8.86 -2.04 21.05
C LEU A 305 8.50 -1.93 22.53
N LEU A 306 7.46 -2.65 22.99
CA LEU A 306 7.00 -2.60 24.39
C LEU A 306 7.98 -3.32 25.32
N ASP A 307 8.30 -4.57 25.01
CA ASP A 307 9.10 -5.43 25.86
C ASP A 307 10.57 -5.41 25.45
N GLY A 308 10.88 -5.56 24.16
CA GLY A 308 12.25 -5.71 23.66
C GLY A 308 13.14 -4.49 23.96
N VAL A 309 12.66 -3.27 23.67
CA VAL A 309 13.40 -2.03 23.97
C VAL A 309 13.56 -1.85 25.48
N THR A 310 12.51 -2.10 26.24
CA THR A 310 12.53 -1.99 27.70
C THR A 310 13.53 -2.98 28.32
N ILE A 311 13.54 -4.24 27.86
CA ILE A 311 14.48 -5.27 28.34
C ILE A 311 15.93 -4.85 28.07
N VAL A 312 16.23 -4.37 26.87
CA VAL A 312 17.59 -3.94 26.51
C VAL A 312 18.04 -2.78 27.39
N LEU A 313 17.22 -1.75 27.54
CA LEU A 313 17.55 -0.58 28.35
C LEU A 313 17.68 -0.95 29.84
N GLN A 314 16.74 -1.75 30.36
CA GLN A 314 16.78 -2.24 31.75
C GLN A 314 18.02 -3.08 32.03
N THR A 315 18.45 -3.90 31.06
CA THR A 315 19.68 -4.68 31.17
C THR A 315 20.90 -3.78 31.24
N ILE A 316 21.03 -2.81 30.31
CA ILE A 316 22.17 -1.88 30.29
C ILE A 316 22.24 -1.07 31.60
N ILE A 317 21.09 -0.52 32.04
CA ILE A 317 21.03 0.28 33.26
C ILE A 317 21.29 -0.58 34.50
N GLY A 318 20.71 -1.79 34.57
CA GLY A 318 20.94 -2.71 35.67
C GLY A 318 22.37 -3.15 35.80
N MET A 319 23.02 -3.53 34.68
CA MET A 319 24.45 -3.87 34.64
C MET A 319 25.32 -2.68 35.08
N ALA A 320 25.02 -1.46 34.57
CA ALA A 320 25.75 -0.27 34.99
C ALA A 320 25.71 -0.08 36.51
N VAL A 321 24.56 -0.27 37.14
CA VAL A 321 24.45 -0.14 38.63
C VAL A 321 25.24 -1.22 39.36
N ILE A 322 25.20 -2.48 38.91
CA ILE A 322 25.95 -3.59 39.53
C ILE A 322 27.43 -3.35 39.39
N ALA A 323 27.90 -2.86 38.23
CA ALA A 323 29.31 -2.53 38.00
C ALA A 323 29.86 -1.47 38.96
N PHE A 324 29.02 -0.55 39.48
CA PHE A 324 29.39 0.44 40.48
C PHE A 324 29.54 -0.15 41.88
N TYR A 325 28.98 -1.30 42.18
CA TYR A 325 29.09 -1.90 43.50
C TYR A 325 30.54 -2.47 43.76
N HIS A 326 31.11 -3.18 42.77
CA HIS A 326 32.42 -3.72 42.87
C HIS A 326 33.07 -4.01 41.49
N PRO A 327 34.41 -3.83 41.30
CA PRO A 327 35.10 -4.10 40.04
C PRO A 327 34.94 -5.53 39.51
N PHE A 328 34.83 -6.54 40.36
CA PHE A 328 34.56 -7.93 39.93
C PHE A 328 33.23 -8.10 39.24
N PHE A 329 32.22 -7.31 39.60
CA PHE A 329 30.92 -7.33 38.94
C PHE A 329 30.97 -6.70 37.53
N LEU A 330 31.85 -5.73 37.30
CA LEU A 330 32.10 -5.26 35.94
C LEU A 330 32.63 -6.40 35.04
N GLY A 331 33.56 -7.24 35.55
CA GLY A 331 33.99 -8.43 34.82
C GLY A 331 32.86 -9.44 34.58
N PHE A 332 32.04 -9.67 35.58
CA PHE A 332 30.85 -10.53 35.45
C PHE A 332 29.89 -10.02 34.38
N ASP A 333 29.58 -8.71 34.36
CA ASP A 333 28.69 -8.06 33.39
C ASP A 333 29.23 -8.17 31.95
N VAL A 334 30.52 -7.97 31.74
CA VAL A 334 31.17 -8.14 30.43
C VAL A 334 31.04 -9.57 29.92
N VAL A 335 31.30 -10.56 30.78
CA VAL A 335 31.13 -11.97 30.42
C VAL A 335 29.67 -12.29 30.11
N LEU A 336 28.75 -11.82 30.96
CA LEU A 336 27.29 -12.03 30.75
C LEU A 336 26.83 -11.41 29.42
N LEU A 337 27.23 -10.19 29.13
CA LEU A 337 26.93 -9.51 27.87
C LEU A 337 27.47 -10.26 26.64
N MET A 338 28.72 -10.75 26.74
CA MET A 338 29.33 -11.56 25.68
C MET A 338 28.52 -12.87 25.43
N LEU A 339 28.09 -13.55 26.49
CA LEU A 339 27.30 -14.79 26.40
C LEU A 339 25.90 -14.52 25.86
N ILE A 340 25.28 -13.40 26.21
CA ILE A 340 24.02 -12.94 25.62
C ILE A 340 24.18 -12.67 24.12
N ALA A 341 25.23 -11.95 23.73
CA ALA A 341 25.54 -11.68 22.32
C ALA A 341 25.79 -13.00 21.55
N LEU A 342 26.47 -13.98 22.16
CA LEU A 342 26.66 -15.31 21.59
C LEU A 342 25.30 -16.03 21.40
N ALA A 343 24.39 -15.94 22.35
CA ALA A 343 23.05 -16.53 22.25
C ALA A 343 22.25 -15.94 21.08
N ILE A 344 22.32 -14.62 20.90
CA ILE A 344 21.56 -13.93 19.85
C ILE A 344 22.22 -14.13 18.47
N PHE A 345 23.49 -13.77 18.32
CA PHE A 345 24.17 -13.73 17.02
C PHE A 345 24.85 -15.04 16.63
N GLY A 346 25.40 -15.77 17.60
CA GLY A 346 26.08 -17.04 17.38
C GLY A 346 25.10 -18.19 17.15
N LEU A 347 24.25 -18.44 18.16
CA LEU A 347 23.30 -19.53 18.15
C LEU A 347 22.05 -19.25 17.28
N GLY A 348 21.75 -17.97 16.98
CA GLY A 348 20.69 -17.54 16.09
C GLY A 348 21.01 -17.64 14.60
N ARG A 349 22.23 -18.08 14.22
CA ARG A 349 22.61 -18.22 12.81
C ARG A 349 21.62 -19.13 12.07
N GLY A 350 21.05 -18.61 10.96
CA GLY A 350 20.09 -19.32 10.14
C GLY A 350 18.62 -19.17 10.57
N ALA A 351 18.30 -18.54 11.70
CA ALA A 351 16.95 -18.37 12.21
C ALA A 351 16.05 -17.64 11.22
N VAL A 352 16.48 -16.52 10.66
CA VAL A 352 15.73 -15.75 9.64
C VAL A 352 15.45 -16.60 8.40
N LYS A 353 16.46 -17.33 7.90
CA LYS A 353 16.30 -18.19 6.72
C LYS A 353 15.29 -19.32 6.96
N THR A 354 15.33 -19.95 8.13
CA THR A 354 14.39 -21.01 8.50
C THR A 354 12.99 -20.50 8.74
N SER A 355 12.81 -19.30 9.33
CA SER A 355 11.52 -18.62 9.50
C SER A 355 10.89 -18.29 8.14
N ILE A 356 11.66 -17.72 7.19
CA ILE A 356 11.18 -17.46 5.83
C ILE A 356 10.75 -18.77 5.14
N LYS A 357 11.52 -19.88 5.30
CA LYS A 357 11.18 -21.18 4.71
C LYS A 357 9.86 -21.72 5.29
N GLU A 358 9.70 -21.68 6.61
CA GLU A 358 8.47 -22.09 7.30
C GLU A 358 7.27 -21.26 6.83
N SER A 359 7.46 -19.96 6.73
CA SER A 359 6.43 -19.04 6.30
C SER A 359 5.99 -19.31 4.85
N LYS A 360 6.92 -19.60 3.91
CA LYS A 360 6.58 -20.01 2.54
C LYS A 360 5.77 -21.32 2.51
N ALA A 361 6.15 -22.30 3.31
CA ALA A 361 5.42 -23.58 3.39
C ALA A 361 3.99 -23.38 3.95
N LYS A 362 3.80 -22.51 4.97
CA LYS A 362 2.48 -22.15 5.50
C LYS A 362 1.56 -21.57 4.40
N TYR A 363 2.08 -20.70 3.56
CA TYR A 363 1.29 -20.09 2.47
C TYR A 363 0.99 -21.08 1.34
N ALA A 364 1.85 -22.05 1.08
CA ALA A 364 1.55 -23.12 0.12
C ALA A 364 0.32 -23.96 0.58
N VAL A 365 0.23 -24.25 1.88
CA VAL A 365 -0.98 -24.90 2.44
C VAL A 365 -2.21 -24.01 2.27
N ALA A 366 -2.10 -22.71 2.61
CA ALA A 366 -3.22 -21.77 2.48
C ALA A 366 -3.69 -21.63 1.02
N ALA A 367 -2.77 -21.52 0.07
CA ALA A 367 -3.08 -21.46 -1.36
C ALA A 367 -3.82 -22.72 -1.82
N TRP A 368 -3.39 -23.91 -1.40
CA TRP A 368 -4.09 -25.14 -1.72
C TRP A 368 -5.52 -25.19 -1.18
N LEU A 369 -5.73 -24.76 0.07
CA LEU A 369 -7.06 -24.71 0.65
C LEU A 369 -7.99 -23.73 -0.08
N GLN A 370 -7.44 -22.62 -0.61
CA GLN A 370 -8.19 -21.68 -1.45
C GLN A 370 -8.56 -22.27 -2.80
N GLU A 371 -7.66 -23.03 -3.44
CA GLU A 371 -7.97 -23.75 -4.68
C GLU A 371 -9.09 -24.78 -4.45
N LEU A 372 -9.05 -25.53 -3.34
CA LEU A 372 -10.13 -26.43 -2.96
C LEU A 372 -11.47 -25.70 -2.78
N ALA A 373 -11.47 -24.56 -2.11
CA ALA A 373 -12.67 -23.75 -1.89
C ALA A 373 -13.22 -23.15 -3.20
N ARG A 374 -12.34 -22.76 -4.12
CA ARG A 374 -12.70 -22.20 -5.42
C ARG A 374 -13.27 -23.25 -6.36
N HIS A 375 -12.71 -24.44 -6.38
CA HIS A 375 -13.01 -25.51 -7.33
C HIS A 375 -13.70 -26.71 -6.69
N THR A 376 -14.56 -26.47 -5.68
CA THR A 376 -15.24 -27.54 -4.90
C THR A 376 -15.91 -28.60 -5.77
N THR A 377 -16.55 -28.21 -6.87
CA THR A 377 -17.22 -29.16 -7.79
C THR A 377 -16.24 -30.12 -8.44
N ALA A 378 -15.05 -29.63 -8.86
CA ALA A 378 -14.04 -30.50 -9.46
C ALA A 378 -13.55 -31.60 -8.48
N PHE A 379 -13.37 -31.23 -7.21
CA PHE A 379 -12.92 -32.19 -6.19
C PHE A 379 -14.02 -33.08 -5.62
N LYS A 380 -15.30 -32.73 -5.82
CA LYS A 380 -16.43 -33.63 -5.47
C LYS A 380 -16.63 -34.75 -6.46
N MET A 381 -16.13 -34.61 -7.69
CA MET A 381 -16.34 -35.58 -8.77
C MET A 381 -15.15 -36.55 -8.89
N ASN A 382 -15.43 -37.78 -9.36
CA ASN A 382 -14.45 -38.76 -9.82
C ASN A 382 -13.30 -39.04 -8.81
N GLY A 383 -13.58 -39.06 -7.50
CA GLY A 383 -12.56 -39.41 -6.51
C GLY A 383 -11.60 -38.25 -6.19
N GLY A 384 -11.87 -37.03 -6.64
CA GLY A 384 -11.04 -35.87 -6.39
C GLY A 384 -10.80 -35.54 -4.90
N GLN A 385 -11.67 -36.05 -4.01
CA GLN A 385 -11.51 -35.90 -2.55
C GLN A 385 -10.24 -36.57 -2.03
N SER A 386 -9.88 -37.75 -2.53
CA SER A 386 -8.65 -38.46 -2.13
C SER A 386 -7.41 -37.68 -2.53
N TYR A 387 -7.37 -37.17 -3.75
CA TYR A 387 -6.29 -36.31 -4.23
C TYR A 387 -6.18 -35.00 -3.43
N ALA A 388 -7.33 -34.38 -3.08
CA ALA A 388 -7.37 -33.16 -2.29
C ALA A 388 -6.72 -33.37 -0.92
N LEU A 389 -7.00 -34.50 -0.25
CA LEU A 389 -6.45 -34.86 1.03
C LEU A 389 -4.97 -35.21 0.95
N GLU A 390 -4.57 -36.05 -0.01
CA GLU A 390 -3.17 -36.44 -0.24
C GLU A 390 -2.28 -35.22 -0.46
N ARG A 391 -2.71 -34.31 -1.33
CA ARG A 391 -1.97 -33.07 -1.60
C ARG A 391 -1.89 -32.14 -0.38
N ALA A 392 -2.94 -32.06 0.42
CA ALA A 392 -2.94 -31.30 1.67
C ALA A 392 -1.97 -31.90 2.69
N ASP A 393 -1.90 -33.23 2.78
CA ASP A 393 -0.98 -33.95 3.67
C ASP A 393 0.48 -33.72 3.27
N ASP A 394 0.82 -33.85 1.98
CA ASP A 394 2.16 -33.53 1.47
C ASP A 394 2.61 -32.13 1.86
N LEU A 395 1.75 -31.13 1.65
CA LEU A 395 2.05 -29.73 1.99
C LEU A 395 2.17 -29.53 3.50
N ALA A 396 1.34 -30.21 4.31
CA ALA A 396 1.42 -30.18 5.76
C ALA A 396 2.74 -30.81 6.27
N VAL A 397 3.18 -31.93 5.69
CA VAL A 397 4.47 -32.56 6.00
C VAL A 397 5.63 -31.59 5.70
N HIS A 398 5.63 -30.94 4.55
CA HIS A 398 6.64 -29.93 4.21
C HIS A 398 6.67 -28.76 5.20
N TRP A 399 5.50 -28.30 5.64
CA TRP A 399 5.44 -27.27 6.67
C TRP A 399 5.97 -27.76 8.02
N LEU A 400 5.61 -28.98 8.45
CA LEU A 400 6.12 -29.58 9.68
C LEU A 400 7.65 -29.71 9.69
N GLU A 401 8.25 -30.13 8.58
CA GLU A 401 9.71 -30.18 8.43
C GLU A 401 10.37 -28.81 8.56
N ALA A 402 9.79 -27.81 7.88
CA ALA A 402 10.26 -26.42 7.96
C ALA A 402 10.15 -25.88 9.39
N ARG A 403 8.97 -26.09 10.07
CA ARG A 403 8.74 -25.72 11.47
C ARG A 403 9.72 -26.41 12.41
N ARG A 404 9.94 -27.71 12.26
CA ARG A 404 10.92 -28.46 13.05
C ARG A 404 12.33 -27.90 12.90
N SER A 405 12.71 -27.52 11.68
CA SER A 405 14.02 -26.90 11.41
C SER A 405 14.16 -25.55 12.10
N HIS A 406 13.14 -24.71 12.02
CA HIS A 406 13.13 -23.39 12.68
C HIS A 406 13.12 -23.55 14.21
N PHE A 407 12.27 -24.40 14.73
CA PHE A 407 12.14 -24.65 16.17
C PHE A 407 13.45 -25.17 16.80
N LYS A 408 14.24 -25.97 16.09
CA LYS A 408 15.55 -26.41 16.58
C LYS A 408 16.48 -25.23 16.86
N VAL A 409 16.45 -24.17 16.06
CA VAL A 409 17.27 -22.99 16.26
C VAL A 409 16.79 -22.22 17.50
N ILE A 410 15.48 -22.00 17.61
CA ILE A 410 14.89 -21.31 18.77
C ILE A 410 15.14 -22.09 20.05
N LEU A 411 14.91 -23.42 20.04
CA LEU A 411 15.12 -24.28 21.21
C LEU A 411 16.56 -24.23 21.71
N ARG A 412 17.53 -24.25 20.78
CA ARG A 412 18.97 -24.11 21.13
C ARG A 412 19.26 -22.80 21.85
N GLN A 413 18.67 -21.68 21.39
CA GLN A 413 18.81 -20.39 22.03
C GLN A 413 18.14 -20.38 23.41
N ILE A 414 16.92 -20.92 23.53
CA ILE A 414 16.19 -21.00 24.82
C ILE A 414 16.99 -21.82 25.84
N LEU A 415 17.44 -23.02 25.47
CA LEU A 415 18.20 -23.90 26.38
C LEU A 415 19.50 -23.24 26.86
N PHE A 416 20.20 -22.55 25.95
CA PHE A 416 21.41 -21.81 26.31
C PHE A 416 21.12 -20.67 27.29
N VAL A 417 20.05 -19.88 27.07
CA VAL A 417 19.68 -18.77 27.95
C VAL A 417 19.22 -19.28 29.32
N LEU A 418 18.46 -20.38 29.38
CA LEU A 418 18.08 -20.99 30.65
C LEU A 418 19.30 -21.53 31.43
N GLY A 419 20.23 -22.17 30.73
CA GLY A 419 21.51 -22.58 31.34
C GLY A 419 22.33 -21.39 31.83
N LEU A 420 22.41 -20.33 31.03
CA LEU A 420 23.07 -19.08 31.39
C LEU A 420 22.43 -18.45 32.63
N GLN A 421 21.10 -18.48 32.74
CA GLN A 421 20.38 -18.00 33.92
C GLN A 421 20.81 -18.74 35.19
N ALA A 422 20.86 -20.07 35.15
CA ALA A 422 21.27 -20.88 36.28
C ALA A 422 22.74 -20.57 36.71
N VAL A 423 23.65 -20.53 35.72
CA VAL A 423 25.08 -20.25 35.98
C VAL A 423 25.28 -18.83 36.49
N ALA A 424 24.63 -17.84 35.90
CA ALA A 424 24.78 -16.44 36.31
C ALA A 424 24.27 -16.19 37.73
N ALA A 425 23.08 -16.70 38.08
CA ALA A 425 22.54 -16.57 39.43
C ALA A 425 23.42 -17.23 40.49
N THR A 426 23.90 -18.46 40.25
CA THR A 426 24.79 -19.16 41.21
C THR A 426 26.17 -18.52 41.31
N SER A 427 26.71 -18.01 40.20
CA SER A 427 28.01 -17.32 40.20
C SER A 427 27.94 -15.97 40.94
N LEU A 428 26.85 -15.23 40.76
CA LEU A 428 26.63 -13.96 41.46
C LEU A 428 26.49 -14.18 42.98
N LEU A 429 25.71 -15.14 43.36
CA LEU A 429 25.52 -15.48 44.77
C LEU A 429 26.85 -15.93 45.43
N GLY A 430 27.61 -16.80 44.77
CA GLY A 430 28.91 -17.24 45.24
C GLY A 430 29.97 -16.13 45.35
N LEU A 431 30.13 -15.35 44.27
CA LEU A 431 31.06 -14.23 44.20
C LEU A 431 30.67 -13.11 45.19
N GLY A 432 29.42 -12.72 45.19
CA GLY A 432 28.93 -11.67 46.05
C GLY A 432 28.90 -12.08 47.51
N GLY A 433 28.57 -13.35 47.85
CA GLY A 433 28.70 -13.89 49.19
C GLY A 433 30.13 -13.87 49.68
N TRP A 434 31.11 -14.24 48.83
CA TRP A 434 32.56 -14.12 49.16
C TRP A 434 32.96 -12.67 49.45
N LEU A 435 32.51 -11.70 48.62
CA LEU A 435 32.82 -10.26 48.81
C LEU A 435 32.17 -9.71 50.12
N VAL A 436 30.99 -10.16 50.49
CA VAL A 436 30.37 -9.78 51.79
C VAL A 436 31.17 -10.33 52.95
N ILE A 437 31.59 -11.61 52.92
CA ILE A 437 32.42 -12.23 53.95
C ILE A 437 33.80 -11.52 54.07
N SER A 438 34.37 -11.10 52.95
CA SER A 438 35.65 -10.32 52.90
C SER A 438 35.48 -8.87 53.39
N GLY A 439 34.26 -8.40 53.63
CA GLY A 439 33.96 -7.04 54.08
C GLY A 439 34.09 -5.95 52.99
N GLU A 440 34.18 -6.36 51.72
CA GLU A 440 34.29 -5.45 50.57
C GLU A 440 32.92 -4.96 50.07
N MET A 441 31.84 -5.57 50.53
CA MET A 441 30.46 -5.25 50.11
C MET A 441 29.50 -5.41 51.29
N THR A 442 28.43 -4.60 51.31
CA THR A 442 27.36 -4.73 52.31
C THR A 442 26.38 -5.84 51.92
N LEU A 443 25.66 -6.41 52.93
CA LEU A 443 24.61 -7.39 52.70
C LEU A 443 23.48 -6.80 51.84
N GLY A 444 23.11 -5.53 52.04
CA GLY A 444 22.12 -4.84 51.25
C GLY A 444 22.50 -4.74 49.79
N GLN A 445 23.75 -4.43 49.44
CA GLN A 445 24.27 -4.40 48.09
C GLN A 445 24.21 -5.79 47.44
N LEU A 446 24.54 -6.86 48.18
CA LEU A 446 24.40 -8.23 47.64
C LEU A 446 22.97 -8.54 47.26
N VAL A 447 21.99 -8.25 48.14
CA VAL A 447 20.59 -8.51 47.90
C VAL A 447 20.07 -7.67 46.73
N ALA A 448 20.49 -6.40 46.60
CA ALA A 448 20.12 -5.57 45.47
C ALA A 448 20.72 -6.08 44.17
N ALA A 449 21.99 -6.48 44.13
CA ALA A 449 22.64 -7.08 42.98
C ALA A 449 21.91 -8.36 42.52
N GLU A 450 21.58 -9.25 43.49
CA GLU A 450 20.81 -10.46 43.20
C GLU A 450 19.42 -10.15 42.56
N LEU A 451 18.69 -9.17 43.11
CA LEU A 451 17.41 -8.74 42.57
C LEU A 451 17.54 -8.15 41.16
N ILE A 452 18.60 -7.34 40.89
CA ILE A 452 18.85 -6.76 39.57
C ILE A 452 19.17 -7.86 38.56
N VAL A 453 20.04 -8.79 38.90
CA VAL A 453 20.43 -9.89 38.02
C VAL A 453 19.22 -10.80 37.78
N MET A 454 18.44 -11.13 38.79
CA MET A 454 17.21 -11.92 38.62
C MET A 454 16.19 -11.23 37.75
N MET A 455 16.06 -9.91 37.83
CA MET A 455 15.21 -9.10 36.96
C MET A 455 15.70 -9.16 35.49
N ILE A 456 17.01 -9.00 35.27
CA ILE A 456 17.64 -9.11 33.96
C ILE A 456 17.42 -10.53 33.38
N LEU A 457 17.77 -11.57 34.14
CA LEU A 457 17.65 -12.95 33.71
C LEU A 457 16.20 -13.40 33.49
N GLY A 458 15.26 -12.92 34.32
CA GLY A 458 13.82 -13.15 34.12
C GLY A 458 13.29 -12.52 32.82
N SER A 459 13.86 -11.37 32.43
CA SER A 459 13.57 -10.75 31.14
C SER A 459 14.17 -11.57 29.99
N PHE A 460 15.36 -12.12 30.16
CA PHE A 460 15.99 -13.02 29.18
C PHE A 460 15.31 -14.39 29.08
N ALA A 461 14.63 -14.88 30.10
CA ALA A 461 13.82 -16.09 29.99
C ALA A 461 12.70 -15.96 28.93
N LYS A 462 12.24 -14.73 28.66
CA LYS A 462 11.27 -14.40 27.61
C LYS A 462 11.96 -14.16 26.25
N LEU A 463 13.29 -14.14 26.19
CA LEU A 463 14.04 -13.81 24.97
C LEU A 463 13.68 -14.73 23.80
N GLY A 464 13.42 -16.03 24.05
CA GLY A 464 13.00 -16.96 23.00
C GLY A 464 11.77 -16.49 22.25
N LYS A 465 10.74 -15.99 22.97
CA LYS A 465 9.51 -15.44 22.38
C LYS A 465 9.77 -14.14 21.61
N HIS A 466 10.63 -13.26 22.13
CA HIS A 466 10.96 -12.01 21.46
C HIS A 466 11.81 -12.23 20.20
N LEU A 467 12.71 -13.20 20.24
CA LEU A 467 13.49 -13.60 19.06
C LEU A 467 12.60 -14.26 17.99
N GLU A 468 11.68 -15.14 18.38
CA GLU A 468 10.66 -15.70 17.46
C GLU A 468 9.85 -14.57 16.82
N SER A 469 9.31 -13.63 17.61
CA SER A 469 8.60 -12.45 17.09
C SER A 469 9.45 -11.61 16.14
N PHE A 470 10.74 -11.45 16.42
CA PHE A 470 11.66 -10.73 15.53
C PHE A 470 11.91 -11.47 14.21
N TYR A 471 12.05 -12.78 14.24
CA TYR A 471 12.21 -13.58 13.02
C TYR A 471 10.93 -13.60 12.20
N ASP A 472 9.76 -13.70 12.84
CA ASP A 472 8.46 -13.60 12.19
C ASP A 472 8.23 -12.21 11.56
N LEU A 473 8.66 -11.15 12.27
CA LEU A 473 8.63 -9.79 11.72
C LEU A 473 9.43 -9.68 10.43
N LEU A 474 10.67 -10.18 10.43
CA LEU A 474 11.53 -10.14 9.24
C LEU A 474 10.96 -10.99 8.09
N ALA A 475 10.40 -12.16 8.40
CA ALA A 475 9.77 -13.02 7.39
C ALA A 475 8.50 -12.39 6.80
N SER A 476 7.69 -11.70 7.62
CA SER A 476 6.48 -11.01 7.17
C SER A 476 6.82 -9.77 6.33
N ILE A 477 7.88 -9.04 6.69
CA ILE A 477 8.36 -7.90 5.90
C ILE A 477 8.95 -8.33 4.56
N ASP A 478 9.64 -9.47 4.51
CA ASP A 478 10.12 -10.04 3.24
C ASP A 478 8.97 -10.32 2.27
N LYS A 479 7.87 -10.85 2.77
CA LYS A 479 6.68 -11.14 1.97
C LYS A 479 5.89 -9.90 1.54
N LEU A 480 5.68 -8.96 2.47
CA LEU A 480 5.09 -7.68 2.13
C LEU A 480 5.95 -6.96 1.09
N GLY A 481 7.28 -7.08 1.22
CA GLY A 481 8.22 -6.56 0.24
C GLY A 481 7.95 -7.07 -1.17
N ASN A 482 7.65 -8.36 -1.33
CA ASN A 482 7.32 -8.93 -2.64
C ASN A 482 6.04 -8.34 -3.25
N LEU A 483 5.07 -7.89 -2.43
CA LEU A 483 3.90 -7.14 -2.91
C LEU A 483 4.26 -5.72 -3.38
N PHE A 484 5.16 -5.08 -2.65
CA PHE A 484 5.62 -3.74 -2.99
C PHE A 484 6.62 -3.71 -4.15
N ASP A 485 7.27 -4.84 -4.44
CA ASP A 485 8.25 -4.97 -5.54
C ASP A 485 7.56 -5.27 -6.89
N LEU A 486 6.24 -5.48 -6.94
CA LEU A 486 5.51 -5.65 -8.19
C LEU A 486 5.69 -4.43 -9.07
N SER A 487 6.04 -4.68 -10.34
CA SER A 487 6.23 -3.62 -11.33
C SER A 487 4.91 -2.91 -11.61
N THR A 488 4.88 -1.61 -11.41
CA THR A 488 3.72 -0.77 -11.71
C THR A 488 3.88 -0.09 -13.06
N GLU A 489 2.76 0.27 -13.65
CA GLU A 489 2.73 1.07 -14.88
C GLU A 489 3.34 2.45 -14.65
N GLN A 490 3.96 3.03 -15.67
CA GLN A 490 4.60 4.34 -15.58
C GLN A 490 3.56 5.45 -15.79
N HIS A 491 3.56 6.46 -14.90
CA HIS A 491 2.63 7.58 -14.92
C HIS A 491 3.29 8.94 -15.25
N ASP A 492 4.57 8.95 -15.63
CA ASP A 492 5.37 10.14 -15.96
C ASP A 492 5.26 10.58 -17.44
N ARG A 493 4.19 10.19 -18.11
CA ARG A 493 3.97 10.35 -19.55
C ARG A 493 2.91 11.41 -19.84
N LEU A 494 2.69 11.71 -21.14
CA LEU A 494 1.60 12.59 -21.58
C LEU A 494 0.24 12.05 -21.16
N PHE A 495 -0.66 12.94 -20.76
CA PHE A 495 -1.99 12.52 -20.28
C PHE A 495 -3.16 13.11 -21.09
N HIS A 496 -2.89 13.89 -22.13
CA HIS A 496 -3.93 14.49 -22.94
C HIS A 496 -4.03 13.89 -24.33
N LEU A 497 -5.24 13.47 -24.69
CA LEU A 497 -5.67 13.12 -26.03
C LEU A 497 -6.79 14.06 -26.45
N ASN A 498 -6.88 14.41 -27.73
CA ASN A 498 -7.97 15.24 -28.23
C ASN A 498 -9.31 14.58 -28.00
N GLU A 499 -10.29 15.31 -27.47
CA GLU A 499 -11.63 14.82 -27.21
C GLU A 499 -12.51 14.82 -28.48
N GLY A 500 -13.49 13.95 -28.53
CA GLY A 500 -14.72 14.16 -29.29
C GLY A 500 -14.90 13.43 -30.61
N THR A 501 -13.93 12.69 -31.15
CA THR A 501 -14.10 11.90 -32.39
C THR A 501 -13.82 10.42 -32.15
N PRO A 502 -14.46 9.47 -32.92
CA PRO A 502 -14.02 8.09 -32.92
C PRO A 502 -12.52 8.00 -33.22
N ALA A 503 -11.81 7.16 -32.47
CA ALA A 503 -10.34 7.08 -32.57
C ALA A 503 -9.89 6.16 -33.71
N ALA A 504 -8.80 6.53 -34.38
CA ALA A 504 -8.07 5.65 -35.28
C ALA A 504 -6.99 4.87 -34.53
N MET A 505 -6.75 3.60 -34.90
CA MET A 505 -5.68 2.79 -34.32
C MET A 505 -4.81 2.20 -35.41
N ARG A 506 -3.49 2.35 -35.27
CA ARG A 506 -2.52 1.82 -36.21
C ARG A 506 -1.48 0.96 -35.51
N VAL A 507 -1.38 -0.29 -35.92
CA VAL A 507 -0.39 -1.26 -35.42
C VAL A 507 0.70 -1.41 -36.47
N ARG A 508 1.98 -1.20 -36.10
CA ARG A 508 3.11 -1.22 -37.02
C ARG A 508 4.14 -2.26 -36.62
N GLY A 509 4.23 -3.35 -37.37
CA GLY A 509 5.31 -4.30 -37.31
C GLY A 509 5.50 -4.96 -35.92
N ILE A 510 4.43 -5.17 -35.16
CA ILE A 510 4.56 -5.72 -33.82
C ILE A 510 5.06 -7.17 -33.83
N THR A 511 5.96 -7.44 -32.90
CA THR A 511 6.43 -8.80 -32.59
C THR A 511 6.20 -9.06 -31.11
N LEU A 512 5.58 -10.19 -30.79
CA LEU A 512 5.36 -10.63 -29.40
C LEU A 512 5.62 -12.12 -29.29
N ALA A 513 6.49 -12.51 -28.35
CA ALA A 513 6.69 -13.87 -27.94
C ALA A 513 6.20 -14.05 -26.49
N ASN A 514 5.47 -15.13 -26.22
CA ASN A 514 5.01 -15.48 -24.89
C ASN A 514 5.48 -16.91 -24.56
N GLN A 515 6.21 -17.10 -23.45
CA GLN A 515 6.74 -18.38 -22.98
C GLN A 515 7.47 -19.19 -24.10
N GLY A 516 8.27 -18.51 -24.93
CA GLY A 516 9.04 -19.15 -26.01
C GLY A 516 8.25 -19.38 -27.31
N ARG A 517 6.95 -19.09 -27.34
CA ARG A 517 6.12 -19.16 -28.56
C ARG A 517 5.90 -17.77 -29.13
N THR A 518 6.23 -17.58 -30.40
CA THR A 518 5.94 -16.30 -31.10
C THR A 518 4.47 -16.25 -31.48
N LEU A 519 3.74 -15.30 -30.91
CA LEU A 519 2.33 -15.06 -31.23
C LEU A 519 2.15 -14.13 -32.44
N PHE A 520 2.95 -13.08 -32.50
CA PHE A 520 2.98 -12.11 -33.60
C PHE A 520 4.41 -11.92 -34.09
N SER A 521 4.58 -11.91 -35.42
CA SER A 521 5.86 -11.65 -36.08
C SER A 521 5.64 -10.60 -37.17
N ASN A 522 6.14 -9.39 -36.97
CA ASN A 522 6.01 -8.24 -37.89
C ASN A 522 4.54 -7.99 -38.33
N PHE A 523 3.60 -8.09 -37.38
CA PHE A 523 2.18 -7.89 -37.63
C PHE A 523 1.83 -6.41 -37.70
N SER A 524 1.03 -6.03 -38.73
CA SER A 524 0.53 -4.66 -38.93
C SER A 524 -0.98 -4.71 -39.17
N LEU A 525 -1.70 -3.70 -38.65
CA LEU A 525 -3.14 -3.57 -38.77
C LEU A 525 -3.50 -2.09 -38.68
N GLU A 526 -4.44 -1.65 -39.49
CA GLU A 526 -5.02 -0.32 -39.46
C GLU A 526 -6.52 -0.42 -39.18
N ILE A 527 -7.01 0.33 -38.21
CA ILE A 527 -8.42 0.40 -37.81
C ILE A 527 -8.88 1.84 -38.02
N GLU A 528 -9.79 2.02 -38.96
CA GLU A 528 -10.31 3.34 -39.31
C GLU A 528 -11.31 3.86 -38.29
N PRO A 529 -11.35 5.17 -38.03
CA PRO A 529 -12.25 5.76 -37.06
C PRO A 529 -13.72 5.55 -37.45
N GLY A 530 -14.55 5.24 -36.44
CA GLY A 530 -16.00 5.05 -36.62
C GLY A 530 -16.40 3.77 -37.36
N THR A 531 -15.46 2.87 -37.65
CA THR A 531 -15.76 1.59 -38.33
C THR A 531 -15.92 0.45 -37.34
N CYS A 532 -16.62 -0.62 -37.76
CA CYS A 532 -16.65 -1.89 -37.05
C CYS A 532 -15.69 -2.89 -37.73
N THR A 533 -14.66 -3.30 -37.03
CA THR A 533 -13.69 -4.30 -37.49
C THR A 533 -13.81 -5.59 -36.68
N ALA A 534 -14.09 -6.71 -37.36
CA ALA A 534 -14.09 -8.03 -36.73
C ALA A 534 -12.70 -8.67 -36.81
N ILE A 535 -12.22 -9.19 -35.69
CA ILE A 535 -10.99 -9.99 -35.59
C ILE A 535 -11.39 -11.45 -35.42
N LEU A 536 -11.28 -12.23 -36.49
CA LEU A 536 -11.56 -13.66 -36.55
C LEU A 536 -10.31 -14.48 -36.29
N GLY A 537 -10.47 -15.68 -35.81
CA GLY A 537 -9.42 -16.67 -35.65
C GLY A 537 -9.81 -17.77 -34.68
N ASP A 538 -9.13 -18.90 -34.75
CA ASP A 538 -9.36 -20.03 -33.87
C ASP A 538 -9.06 -19.69 -32.41
N SER A 539 -9.52 -20.57 -31.50
CA SER A 539 -9.12 -20.44 -30.08
C SER A 539 -7.59 -20.54 -29.95
N GLY A 540 -6.99 -19.57 -29.26
CA GLY A 540 -5.52 -19.50 -29.15
C GLY A 540 -4.80 -18.76 -30.27
N ALA A 541 -5.51 -18.20 -31.27
CA ALA A 541 -4.89 -17.41 -32.36
C ALA A 541 -4.32 -16.04 -31.92
N GLY A 542 -4.44 -15.68 -30.66
CA GLY A 542 -3.89 -14.43 -30.12
C GLY A 542 -4.85 -13.22 -30.10
N LYS A 543 -6.15 -13.41 -30.34
CA LYS A 543 -7.16 -12.33 -30.37
C LYS A 543 -7.17 -11.50 -29.08
N SER A 544 -7.31 -12.12 -27.94
CA SER A 544 -7.32 -11.45 -26.62
C SER A 544 -5.98 -10.78 -26.33
N THR A 545 -4.89 -11.39 -26.79
CA THR A 545 -3.55 -10.78 -26.67
C THR A 545 -3.42 -9.54 -27.52
N LEU A 546 -3.96 -9.53 -28.74
CA LEU A 546 -3.98 -8.34 -29.60
C LEU A 546 -4.79 -7.23 -28.95
N LEU A 547 -6.01 -7.52 -28.44
CA LEU A 547 -6.81 -6.52 -27.74
C LEU A 547 -6.11 -5.98 -26.50
N SER A 548 -5.40 -6.83 -25.75
CA SER A 548 -4.60 -6.40 -24.59
C SER A 548 -3.45 -5.47 -24.99
N LEU A 549 -2.83 -5.68 -26.15
CA LEU A 549 -1.82 -4.78 -26.73
C LEU A 549 -2.44 -3.43 -27.12
N LEU A 550 -3.61 -3.44 -27.75
CA LEU A 550 -4.32 -2.20 -28.15
C LEU A 550 -4.72 -1.35 -26.95
N CYS A 551 -5.04 -1.95 -25.79
CA CYS A 551 -5.35 -1.25 -24.54
C CYS A 551 -4.10 -0.83 -23.74
N GLY A 552 -2.89 -1.13 -24.22
CA GLY A 552 -1.68 -0.89 -23.47
C GLY A 552 -1.57 -1.71 -22.16
N LEU A 553 -2.32 -2.82 -22.04
CA LEU A 553 -2.19 -3.78 -20.92
C LEU A 553 -0.94 -4.63 -21.06
N ARG A 554 -0.45 -4.79 -22.29
CA ARG A 554 0.80 -5.45 -22.65
C ARG A 554 1.61 -4.60 -23.61
N SER A 555 2.92 -4.78 -23.62
CA SER A 555 3.82 -4.09 -24.54
C SER A 555 4.40 -5.07 -25.56
N PRO A 556 4.45 -4.73 -26.86
CA PRO A 556 5.10 -5.56 -27.86
C PRO A 556 6.62 -5.58 -27.64
N SER A 557 7.28 -6.68 -28.01
CA SER A 557 8.75 -6.79 -27.93
C SER A 557 9.44 -5.93 -29.00
N LYS A 558 8.79 -5.75 -30.17
CA LYS A 558 9.22 -4.89 -31.27
C LYS A 558 7.99 -4.27 -31.95
N GLY A 559 8.20 -3.16 -32.68
CA GLY A 559 7.14 -2.43 -33.34
C GLY A 559 6.47 -1.40 -32.43
N GLY A 560 5.36 -0.81 -32.86
CA GLY A 560 4.61 0.22 -32.15
C GLY A 560 3.12 0.14 -32.41
N ILE A 561 2.36 0.76 -31.53
CA ILE A 561 0.90 0.94 -31.66
C ILE A 561 0.63 2.41 -31.46
N GLU A 562 -0.14 3.00 -32.36
CA GLU A 562 -0.48 4.41 -32.37
C GLU A 562 -1.99 4.59 -32.26
N LEU A 563 -2.42 5.50 -31.40
CA LEU A 563 -3.79 6.00 -31.30
C LEU A 563 -3.80 7.45 -31.81
N ASP A 564 -4.54 7.71 -32.89
CA ASP A 564 -4.56 9.02 -33.56
C ASP A 564 -3.14 9.59 -33.84
N ASP A 565 -2.26 8.75 -34.41
CA ASP A 565 -0.86 9.04 -34.71
C ASP A 565 0.07 9.29 -33.50
N ILE A 566 -0.39 9.03 -32.26
CA ILE A 566 0.43 9.11 -31.05
C ILE A 566 0.75 7.68 -30.57
N ASP A 567 2.03 7.38 -30.36
CA ASP A 567 2.42 6.08 -29.81
C ASP A 567 1.83 5.90 -28.39
N ILE A 568 1.09 4.81 -28.18
CA ILE A 568 0.44 4.54 -26.86
C ILE A 568 1.44 4.45 -25.71
N ARG A 569 2.73 4.23 -26.00
CA ARG A 569 3.81 4.23 -25.01
C ARG A 569 4.18 5.63 -24.53
N GLU A 570 3.80 6.67 -25.24
CA GLU A 570 3.98 8.06 -24.83
C GLU A 570 2.81 8.56 -23.98
N LEU A 571 1.68 7.86 -24.03
CA LEU A 571 0.48 8.18 -23.27
C LEU A 571 0.53 7.60 -21.85
N ARG A 572 -0.07 8.30 -20.92
CA ARG A 572 -0.32 7.76 -19.59
C ARG A 572 -1.39 6.66 -19.66
N PRO A 573 -1.19 5.50 -19.00
CA PRO A 573 -2.12 4.39 -19.08
C PRO A 573 -3.56 4.73 -18.69
N ASP A 574 -3.76 5.59 -17.68
CA ASP A 574 -5.08 6.03 -17.25
C ASP A 574 -5.78 6.83 -18.35
N SER A 575 -5.07 7.81 -18.95
CA SER A 575 -5.59 8.63 -20.06
C SER A 575 -5.89 7.78 -21.32
N LEU A 576 -5.03 6.83 -21.66
CA LEU A 576 -5.31 5.90 -22.77
C LEU A 576 -6.61 5.12 -22.53
N ARG A 577 -6.83 4.63 -21.29
CA ARG A 577 -8.00 3.80 -20.94
C ARG A 577 -9.29 4.59 -20.65
N GLU A 578 -9.23 5.91 -20.58
CA GLU A 578 -10.42 6.77 -20.65
C GLU A 578 -11.01 6.78 -22.06
N HIS A 579 -10.15 6.66 -23.07
CA HIS A 579 -10.53 6.71 -24.48
C HIS A 579 -10.79 5.32 -25.09
N ILE A 580 -10.20 4.25 -24.51
CA ILE A 580 -10.36 2.86 -24.99
C ILE A 580 -11.00 2.03 -23.90
N ALA A 581 -12.15 1.42 -24.20
CA ALA A 581 -12.79 0.48 -23.31
C ALA A 581 -12.68 -0.95 -23.84
N LEU A 582 -12.48 -1.91 -22.93
CA LEU A 582 -12.42 -3.33 -23.22
C LEU A 582 -13.58 -4.04 -22.48
N ALA A 583 -14.40 -4.77 -23.21
CA ALA A 583 -15.40 -5.69 -22.66
C ALA A 583 -15.07 -7.12 -23.11
N GLY A 584 -14.96 -8.03 -22.14
CA GLY A 584 -14.59 -9.42 -22.42
C GLY A 584 -15.09 -10.35 -21.33
N GLN A 585 -14.17 -10.91 -20.56
CA GLN A 585 -14.53 -11.81 -19.46
C GLN A 585 -15.39 -11.12 -18.39
N VAL A 586 -16.32 -11.87 -17.79
CA VAL A 586 -17.17 -11.37 -16.70
C VAL A 586 -16.31 -11.12 -15.46
N ALA A 587 -16.11 -9.85 -15.12
CA ALA A 587 -15.34 -9.36 -13.99
C ALA A 587 -16.22 -8.52 -13.05
N ILE A 588 -17.20 -9.16 -12.41
CA ILE A 588 -18.10 -8.55 -11.44
C ILE A 588 -17.48 -8.68 -10.05
N PHE A 589 -17.35 -7.56 -9.33
CA PHE A 589 -16.92 -7.54 -7.94
C PHE A 589 -18.13 -7.44 -7.00
N HIS A 590 -17.91 -7.80 -5.73
CA HIS A 590 -18.94 -7.69 -4.70
C HIS A 590 -19.31 -6.23 -4.47
N GLY A 591 -20.54 -5.87 -4.74
CA GLY A 591 -21.09 -4.53 -4.65
C GLY A 591 -22.47 -4.45 -5.30
N THR A 592 -23.05 -3.26 -5.39
CA THR A 592 -24.30 -3.04 -6.11
C THR A 592 -24.10 -3.13 -7.63
N ILE A 593 -25.18 -3.36 -8.37
CA ILE A 593 -25.17 -3.28 -9.84
C ILE A 593 -24.69 -1.90 -10.28
N LEU A 594 -25.18 -0.85 -9.62
CA LEU A 594 -24.80 0.54 -9.90
C LEU A 594 -23.30 0.76 -9.74
N GLU A 595 -22.70 0.34 -8.60
CA GLU A 595 -21.27 0.44 -8.36
C GLU A 595 -20.46 -0.33 -9.41
N ASN A 596 -20.94 -1.49 -9.84
CA ASN A 596 -20.31 -2.28 -10.89
C ASN A 596 -20.35 -1.61 -12.27
N ILE A 597 -21.25 -0.66 -12.53
CA ILE A 597 -21.33 0.09 -13.81
C ILE A 597 -20.45 1.34 -13.76
N HIS A 598 -20.70 2.24 -12.79
CA HIS A 598 -20.03 3.55 -12.81
C HIS A 598 -18.67 3.59 -12.12
N LEU A 599 -18.32 2.58 -11.29
CA LEU A 599 -17.04 2.53 -10.55
C LEU A 599 -16.75 3.82 -9.76
N ASN A 600 -17.79 4.52 -9.35
CA ASN A 600 -17.71 5.83 -8.68
C ASN A 600 -16.93 6.91 -9.46
N ARG A 601 -16.92 6.84 -10.80
CA ARG A 601 -16.31 7.85 -11.67
C ARG A 601 -17.09 9.17 -11.58
N PRO A 602 -16.46 10.31 -11.24
CA PRO A 602 -17.16 11.56 -10.88
C PRO A 602 -17.91 12.19 -12.06
N HIS A 603 -17.50 11.91 -13.30
CA HIS A 603 -18.12 12.44 -14.51
C HIS A 603 -19.33 11.62 -15.02
N ILE A 604 -19.59 10.44 -14.43
CA ILE A 604 -20.71 9.58 -14.81
C ILE A 604 -21.90 9.85 -13.91
N ASN A 605 -23.01 10.26 -14.53
CA ASN A 605 -24.27 10.53 -13.81
C ASN A 605 -25.30 9.40 -14.02
N ALA A 606 -26.45 9.51 -13.33
CA ALA A 606 -27.50 8.50 -13.39
C ALA A 606 -28.12 8.36 -14.79
N LYS A 607 -28.08 9.42 -15.61
CA LYS A 607 -28.59 9.37 -17.00
C LYS A 607 -27.64 8.53 -17.86
N ASP A 608 -26.33 8.72 -17.73
CA ASP A 608 -25.34 7.95 -18.49
C ASP A 608 -25.47 6.45 -18.19
N VAL A 609 -25.70 6.09 -16.92
CA VAL A 609 -25.93 4.69 -16.51
C VAL A 609 -27.18 4.13 -17.14
N ARG A 610 -28.29 4.89 -17.17
CA ARG A 610 -29.52 4.48 -17.80
C ARG A 610 -29.36 4.30 -19.31
N ASP A 611 -28.74 5.27 -19.98
CA ASP A 611 -28.49 5.23 -21.42
C ASP A 611 -27.66 3.99 -21.79
N ALA A 612 -26.55 3.74 -21.05
CA ALA A 612 -25.73 2.56 -21.25
C ALA A 612 -26.47 1.24 -21.06
N LEU A 613 -27.31 1.13 -20.04
CA LEU A 613 -28.15 -0.05 -19.79
C LEU A 613 -29.22 -0.25 -20.88
N THR A 614 -29.75 0.83 -21.43
CA THR A 614 -30.73 0.80 -22.51
C THR A 614 -30.10 0.32 -23.82
N ILE A 615 -28.88 0.78 -24.13
CA ILE A 615 -28.12 0.32 -25.32
C ILE A 615 -27.87 -1.19 -25.26
N VAL A 616 -27.52 -1.74 -24.10
CA VAL A 616 -27.26 -3.17 -23.94
C VAL A 616 -28.52 -3.99 -23.63
N ASP A 617 -29.72 -3.42 -23.73
CA ASP A 617 -31.02 -4.11 -23.55
C ASP A 617 -31.13 -4.78 -22.15
N LEU A 618 -30.69 -4.11 -21.13
CA LEU A 618 -30.63 -4.67 -19.76
C LEU A 618 -31.40 -3.82 -18.73
N PHE A 619 -31.81 -2.59 -19.07
CA PHE A 619 -32.39 -1.65 -18.13
C PHE A 619 -33.69 -2.19 -17.49
N ASP A 620 -34.66 -2.64 -18.32
CA ASP A 620 -35.94 -3.11 -17.84
C ASP A 620 -35.81 -4.37 -16.99
N GLU A 621 -34.96 -5.33 -17.40
CA GLU A 621 -34.74 -6.56 -16.63
C GLU A 621 -34.15 -6.28 -15.22
N LEU A 622 -33.38 -5.22 -15.07
CA LEU A 622 -32.81 -4.84 -13.78
C LEU A 622 -33.77 -4.04 -12.91
N GLN A 623 -34.72 -3.33 -13.50
CA GLN A 623 -35.80 -2.67 -12.75
C GLN A 623 -36.76 -3.65 -12.07
N ASP A 624 -36.94 -4.83 -12.64
CA ASP A 624 -37.80 -5.90 -12.09
C ASP A 624 -37.16 -6.56 -10.85
N LEU A 625 -35.90 -6.28 -10.55
CA LEU A 625 -35.27 -6.75 -9.32
C LEU A 625 -35.79 -5.97 -8.10
N PRO A 626 -35.91 -6.61 -6.91
CA PRO A 626 -36.48 -6.00 -5.71
C PRO A 626 -35.84 -4.67 -5.31
N ASP A 627 -34.52 -4.55 -5.49
CA ASP A 627 -33.74 -3.35 -5.14
C ASP A 627 -33.27 -2.59 -6.40
N GLY A 628 -33.72 -2.97 -7.59
CA GLY A 628 -33.34 -2.38 -8.87
C GLY A 628 -31.79 -2.34 -9.02
N LEU A 629 -31.25 -1.18 -9.40
CA LEU A 629 -29.80 -0.99 -9.57
C LEU A 629 -28.99 -1.07 -8.26
N ASN A 630 -29.66 -0.98 -7.09
CA ASN A 630 -29.03 -1.14 -5.78
C ASN A 630 -28.91 -2.61 -5.35
N THR A 631 -29.38 -3.54 -6.17
CA THR A 631 -29.27 -4.98 -5.89
C THR A 631 -27.81 -5.36 -5.71
N MET A 632 -27.49 -5.99 -4.57
CA MET A 632 -26.15 -6.50 -4.26
C MET A 632 -25.88 -7.76 -5.08
N VAL A 633 -24.80 -7.74 -5.84
CA VAL A 633 -24.25 -8.88 -6.57
C VAL A 633 -22.94 -9.35 -5.94
N GLN A 634 -22.74 -10.66 -5.96
CA GLN A 634 -21.50 -11.26 -5.46
C GLN A 634 -20.43 -11.36 -6.57
N THR A 635 -19.21 -11.61 -6.18
CA THR A 635 -18.11 -11.90 -7.11
C THR A 635 -18.53 -12.96 -8.15
N HIS A 636 -18.15 -12.75 -9.39
CA HIS A 636 -18.57 -13.54 -10.56
C HIS A 636 -20.06 -13.43 -10.95
N GLY A 637 -20.81 -12.47 -10.39
CA GLY A 637 -22.17 -12.18 -10.83
C GLY A 637 -23.22 -13.17 -10.33
N HIS A 638 -22.99 -13.85 -9.22
CA HIS A 638 -24.04 -14.67 -8.59
C HIS A 638 -25.31 -13.85 -8.37
N LYS A 639 -26.44 -14.32 -8.78
CA LYS A 639 -27.77 -13.72 -8.96
C LYS A 639 -28.07 -13.16 -10.37
N LEU A 640 -27.09 -13.02 -11.25
CA LEU A 640 -27.29 -12.65 -12.63
C LEU A 640 -27.14 -13.87 -13.55
N SER A 641 -27.91 -13.97 -14.57
CA SER A 641 -27.68 -14.93 -15.66
C SER A 641 -26.38 -14.59 -16.38
N ARG A 642 -25.78 -15.55 -17.07
CA ARG A 642 -24.56 -15.31 -17.85
C ARG A 642 -24.76 -14.20 -18.90
N SER A 643 -25.90 -14.16 -19.54
CA SER A 643 -26.26 -13.12 -20.50
C SER A 643 -26.36 -11.74 -19.83
N GLN A 644 -27.04 -11.64 -18.67
CA GLN A 644 -27.12 -10.39 -17.90
C GLN A 644 -25.74 -9.92 -17.44
N ALA A 645 -24.90 -10.84 -16.93
CA ALA A 645 -23.53 -10.53 -16.51
C ALA A 645 -22.68 -9.99 -17.68
N THR A 646 -22.77 -10.59 -18.86
CA THR A 646 -22.08 -10.12 -20.06
C THR A 646 -22.55 -8.73 -20.48
N ARG A 647 -23.87 -8.50 -20.53
CA ARG A 647 -24.46 -7.19 -20.87
C ARG A 647 -24.10 -6.11 -19.83
N LEU A 648 -23.99 -6.49 -18.55
CA LEU A 648 -23.52 -5.59 -17.50
C LEU A 648 -22.07 -5.16 -17.75
N MET A 649 -21.18 -6.07 -18.20
CA MET A 649 -19.82 -5.71 -18.58
C MET A 649 -19.76 -4.78 -19.79
N LEU A 650 -20.64 -4.98 -20.77
CA LEU A 650 -20.80 -4.07 -21.90
C LEU A 650 -21.25 -2.68 -21.42
N ALA A 651 -22.26 -2.60 -20.55
CA ALA A 651 -22.72 -1.34 -19.98
C ALA A 651 -21.60 -0.59 -19.24
N ARG A 652 -20.79 -1.29 -18.44
CA ARG A 652 -19.60 -0.72 -17.77
C ARG A 652 -18.60 -0.14 -18.77
N ALA A 653 -18.39 -0.80 -19.89
CA ALA A 653 -17.44 -0.38 -20.92
C ALA A 653 -17.93 0.89 -21.65
N ILE A 654 -19.21 0.99 -21.95
CA ILE A 654 -19.76 2.09 -22.78
C ILE A 654 -20.21 3.31 -21.95
N VAL A 655 -20.46 3.18 -20.65
CA VAL A 655 -21.00 4.26 -19.80
C VAL A 655 -20.11 5.51 -19.79
N GLY A 656 -18.79 5.34 -19.95
CA GLY A 656 -17.82 6.45 -20.05
C GLY A 656 -17.68 7.04 -21.46
N ARG A 657 -18.48 6.58 -22.44
CA ARG A 657 -18.43 7.01 -23.85
C ARG A 657 -17.03 6.96 -24.45
N PRO A 658 -16.39 5.76 -24.49
CA PRO A 658 -15.04 5.64 -25.02
C PRO A 658 -15.00 6.01 -26.51
N ARG A 659 -13.86 6.47 -27.00
CA ARG A 659 -13.64 6.73 -28.44
C ARG A 659 -13.37 5.44 -29.24
N MET A 660 -12.94 4.38 -28.54
CA MET A 660 -12.77 3.03 -29.10
C MET A 660 -13.31 1.97 -28.14
N LEU A 661 -14.13 1.06 -28.65
CA LEU A 661 -14.71 -0.05 -27.89
C LEU A 661 -14.16 -1.38 -28.42
N LEU A 662 -13.52 -2.15 -27.56
CA LEU A 662 -12.95 -3.46 -27.85
C LEU A 662 -13.78 -4.54 -27.18
N LEU A 663 -14.26 -5.51 -27.96
CA LEU A 663 -15.05 -6.64 -27.48
C LEU A 663 -14.25 -7.94 -27.62
N ASP A 664 -13.86 -8.56 -26.50
CA ASP A 664 -13.10 -9.81 -26.47
C ASP A 664 -14.01 -11.01 -26.20
N GLY A 665 -14.62 -11.56 -27.26
CA GLY A 665 -15.54 -12.68 -27.15
C GLY A 665 -16.83 -12.37 -26.36
N ALA A 666 -17.09 -11.10 -26.06
CA ALA A 666 -18.23 -10.68 -25.24
C ALA A 666 -19.58 -11.10 -25.85
N LEU A 667 -19.67 -11.15 -27.17
CA LEU A 667 -20.87 -11.55 -27.88
C LEU A 667 -20.99 -13.06 -28.11
N ASP A 668 -19.88 -13.83 -27.98
CA ASP A 668 -19.84 -15.25 -28.32
C ASP A 668 -20.72 -16.11 -27.39
N GLY A 669 -20.94 -15.66 -26.16
CA GLY A 669 -21.80 -16.35 -25.17
C GLY A 669 -23.31 -16.03 -25.26
N LEU A 670 -23.72 -15.17 -26.18
CA LEU A 670 -25.09 -14.75 -26.39
C LEU A 670 -25.76 -15.54 -27.59
N SER A 671 -27.09 -15.57 -27.65
CA SER A 671 -27.75 -16.07 -28.84
C SER A 671 -27.45 -15.21 -30.06
N ASP A 672 -27.54 -15.78 -31.29
CA ASP A 672 -27.28 -15.03 -32.53
C ASP A 672 -28.15 -13.78 -32.65
N GLU A 673 -29.44 -13.92 -32.30
CA GLU A 673 -30.39 -12.82 -32.33
C GLU A 673 -30.03 -11.68 -31.35
N MET A 674 -29.67 -12.03 -30.10
CA MET A 674 -29.27 -11.03 -29.11
C MET A 674 -27.94 -10.38 -29.49
N ALA A 675 -26.93 -11.16 -29.92
CA ALA A 675 -25.64 -10.66 -30.36
C ALA A 675 -25.79 -9.71 -31.56
N GLY A 676 -26.64 -10.04 -32.54
CA GLY A 676 -26.96 -9.18 -33.70
C GLY A 676 -27.56 -7.86 -33.26
N ARG A 677 -28.66 -7.90 -32.48
CA ARG A 677 -29.33 -6.69 -31.98
C ARG A 677 -28.39 -5.77 -31.19
N LEU A 678 -27.55 -6.35 -30.31
CA LEU A 678 -26.58 -5.58 -29.53
C LEU A 678 -25.52 -4.94 -30.43
N LEU A 679 -25.02 -5.69 -31.40
CA LEU A 679 -24.02 -5.17 -32.34
C LEU A 679 -24.58 -4.03 -33.20
N GLU A 680 -25.81 -4.16 -33.71
CA GLU A 680 -26.51 -3.11 -34.47
C GLU A 680 -26.68 -1.83 -33.62
N ARG A 681 -27.11 -1.96 -32.36
CA ARG A 681 -27.24 -0.81 -31.46
C ARG A 681 -25.91 -0.15 -31.17
N LEU A 682 -24.82 -0.94 -30.90
CA LEU A 682 -23.49 -0.42 -30.68
C LEU A 682 -22.92 0.28 -31.90
N GLN A 683 -23.23 -0.16 -33.13
CA GLN A 683 -22.85 0.49 -34.37
C GLN A 683 -23.67 1.76 -34.64
N GLY A 684 -24.95 1.77 -34.25
CA GLY A 684 -25.86 2.88 -34.47
C GLY A 684 -25.50 4.16 -33.71
N GLU A 685 -24.78 4.08 -32.63
CA GLU A 685 -24.35 5.24 -31.84
C GLU A 685 -23.30 6.13 -32.53
N ASN A 686 -22.52 5.60 -33.49
CA ASN A 686 -21.45 6.29 -34.27
C ASN A 686 -20.47 7.12 -33.41
N SER A 687 -20.43 6.89 -32.10
CA SER A 687 -19.61 7.67 -31.15
C SER A 687 -18.25 7.04 -30.89
N TRP A 688 -18.02 5.82 -31.34
CA TRP A 688 -16.78 5.08 -31.13
C TRP A 688 -16.38 4.23 -32.35
N THR A 689 -15.10 3.87 -32.40
CA THR A 689 -14.57 2.82 -33.28
C THR A 689 -14.76 1.47 -32.61
N LEU A 690 -15.35 0.48 -33.30
CA LEU A 690 -15.69 -0.81 -32.72
C LEU A 690 -14.77 -1.93 -33.24
N VAL A 691 -14.18 -2.69 -32.33
CA VAL A 691 -13.34 -3.86 -32.64
C VAL A 691 -13.93 -5.09 -31.95
N VAL A 692 -14.30 -6.11 -32.72
CA VAL A 692 -14.99 -7.32 -32.21
C VAL A 692 -14.12 -8.54 -32.45
N ALA A 693 -13.45 -9.05 -31.41
CA ALA A 693 -12.79 -10.35 -31.47
C ALA A 693 -13.81 -11.46 -31.21
N THR A 694 -13.96 -12.38 -32.17
CA THR A 694 -14.94 -13.46 -32.12
C THR A 694 -14.43 -14.72 -32.80
N VAL A 695 -15.01 -15.87 -32.46
CA VAL A 695 -14.86 -17.14 -33.20
C VAL A 695 -16.01 -17.39 -34.16
N ARG A 696 -17.09 -16.62 -34.01
CA ARG A 696 -18.35 -16.80 -34.76
C ARG A 696 -18.37 -15.99 -36.04
N LYS A 697 -18.42 -16.68 -37.16
CA LYS A 697 -18.54 -16.04 -38.51
C LYS A 697 -19.79 -15.20 -38.65
N SER A 698 -20.93 -15.64 -38.05
CA SER A 698 -22.21 -14.90 -38.07
C SER A 698 -22.07 -13.49 -37.47
N ILE A 699 -21.34 -13.32 -36.41
CA ILE A 699 -21.09 -12.00 -35.79
C ILE A 699 -20.14 -11.18 -36.67
N ALA A 700 -19.07 -11.78 -37.17
CA ALA A 700 -18.08 -11.10 -37.99
C ALA A 700 -18.67 -10.54 -39.31
N GLN A 701 -19.66 -11.23 -39.90
CA GLN A 701 -20.35 -10.79 -41.12
C GLN A 701 -21.15 -9.50 -40.91
N LEU A 702 -21.50 -9.16 -39.68
CA LEU A 702 -22.22 -7.92 -39.35
C LEU A 702 -21.24 -6.70 -39.23
N CYS A 703 -19.92 -6.92 -39.21
CA CYS A 703 -18.94 -5.85 -39.21
C CYS A 703 -18.52 -5.48 -40.64
N GLN A 704 -18.12 -4.23 -40.83
CA GLN A 704 -17.72 -3.67 -42.13
C GLN A 704 -16.39 -4.23 -42.66
N ARG A 705 -15.48 -4.56 -41.74
CA ARG A 705 -14.15 -5.11 -42.07
C ARG A 705 -13.89 -6.39 -41.29
N GLN A 706 -13.18 -7.33 -41.87
CA GLN A 706 -12.83 -8.60 -41.26
C GLN A 706 -11.35 -8.86 -41.36
N VAL A 707 -10.70 -9.16 -40.25
CA VAL A 707 -9.27 -9.51 -40.16
C VAL A 707 -9.16 -10.92 -39.59
N VAL A 708 -8.50 -11.83 -40.32
CA VAL A 708 -8.33 -13.22 -39.87
C VAL A 708 -6.94 -13.44 -39.29
N LEU A 709 -6.87 -13.76 -38.02
CA LEU A 709 -5.64 -14.18 -37.35
C LEU A 709 -5.43 -15.68 -37.57
N LYS A 710 -4.34 -16.06 -38.26
CA LYS A 710 -3.94 -17.46 -38.46
C LYS A 710 -2.94 -17.84 -37.35
N GLY A 711 -3.24 -18.89 -36.58
CA GLY A 711 -2.35 -19.43 -35.59
C GLY A 711 -1.16 -20.15 -36.19
N GLU A 712 -0.01 -20.13 -35.49
CA GLU A 712 1.25 -20.85 -35.67
C GLU A 712 1.96 -20.86 -37.03
N ASN A 713 3.21 -20.41 -37.03
CA ASN A 713 4.28 -20.53 -38.06
C ASN A 713 4.21 -19.66 -39.32
N SER A 714 3.19 -18.91 -39.57
CA SER A 714 3.24 -17.80 -40.54
C SER A 714 2.91 -16.53 -39.78
N GLY A 715 3.76 -15.51 -39.87
CA GLY A 715 3.45 -14.19 -39.36
C GLY A 715 1.99 -13.89 -39.67
N ALA A 716 1.21 -13.45 -38.66
CA ALA A 716 -0.22 -13.22 -38.83
C ALA A 716 -0.41 -12.30 -40.02
N ILE A 717 -0.86 -12.85 -41.14
CA ILE A 717 -1.16 -12.08 -42.35
C ILE A 717 -2.59 -11.61 -42.19
N ALA A 718 -2.80 -10.31 -42.02
CA ALA A 718 -4.12 -9.73 -42.18
C ALA A 718 -4.55 -9.93 -43.65
N SER A 719 -5.41 -10.92 -43.89
CA SER A 719 -6.11 -11.00 -45.16
C SER A 719 -7.40 -10.18 -44.99
N GLU A 720 -7.41 -8.98 -45.55
CA GLU A 720 -8.64 -8.21 -45.71
C GLU A 720 -9.52 -8.95 -46.72
N THR A 721 -10.66 -9.42 -46.29
CA THR A 721 -11.77 -9.81 -47.15
C THR A 721 -12.72 -8.61 -47.15
N GLN A 722 -12.81 -7.93 -48.33
CA GLN A 722 -13.84 -6.90 -48.59
C GLN A 722 -15.24 -7.48 -48.51
#